data_8e9ea16e7ecf879be265c27b71c01b0d
#
_entry.id   8e9ea16e7ecf879be265c27b71c01b0d
#
_cell.length_a   1.000
_cell.length_b   1.000
_cell.length_c   1.000
_cell.angle_alpha   90.00
_cell.angle_beta   90.00
_cell.angle_gamma   90.00
#
_symmetry.space_group_name_H-M   'P 1'
#
loop_
_entity.id
_entity.type
_entity.pdbx_description
1 polymer ?
#
loop_
_entity_poly.entity_id
_entity_poly.type
_entity_poly.pdbx_seq_one_letter_code
_entity_poly.pdbx_strand_id
1 'polypeptide(L)'
;MIGIWLSGLLRVRSGRLIGTALGVMVAVALLAALGGFLSTTRATMTSQSVRSVSVDWQVQVATGADAQHVLSTVRGLPGTRAALPVGYARTGGLGAHTGGTTQKTGAGSVLGLPPGYAATFPGEIRLLAGREQGVLLAQQTAANLHAAPGDTITIERAGGLPPVPVKVAGVVDLPFADSLFQKVGAPPQSQPSAPPDNVVLMPRQTWDSVFGPLASARPDLVQSQIHTLRTHSLPSDPAAAYATATGNAHHAEVRLAGTGLVGDNLGSVLDAARSDALYAQLLFLFLGVPGAVLAAALTWAVAQSGAGRRRKEQALLRTRGATVGRLMGLAGVEAAVVAVLGAAGGLGLAALVDRWAFHGTGIPLSWMLIACVVGALVAAATVLVPARYDARRATIVSGRTAVERRTVPRTAWWVLGLGLLAGSLAVFRATSATNYALVLAPEGTPTLSVDYWAFAGPALLWAGGAVVAWLLVDLLLRRGRPVLARLFRPAAGVLSGTVAAGLSRQRGTVVRSVVLLALACAFAVSTGVFNSTYRQQAAVDAVLTNGADVTVTQPALSAADTAKLAAVPGVRHVEPLQHRFAYVGADLQDLYGVRPASIVSAGRLQDAYFSGGTARSLMDRLAQRPDGLLVSAETAHDFQLHPGDQVRLRLTDARTGQLRTIPFHFQGVVKEFPTAPKDSFLVANASYIARTTGSGAAGTLLADTGGTGQRQVADLAKKALGPSAHVTDLPSSQAVVGSSLTAVDLAGLTRVELGFALVIGAAAGGLVLALGLAERRRTLALASVLGARGRQLSGFVWSEAALVAVAGGAAGAVMGWALSQMLVKVLSGVFDPPPDQVAVPWAYLVALAGVTAATLAAAAWASARHARRPPLTELREL
;
A
#
# COMPACT_ATOMS: atom_id res chain seq x y z
N MET A 1 32.67 34.76 26.32
CA MET A 1 31.30 34.80 26.80
C MET A 1 30.43 33.63 26.29
N ILE A 2 30.39 33.32 24.97
CA ILE A 2 29.60 32.22 24.40
C ILE A 2 30.00 30.88 25.01
N GLY A 3 31.31 30.58 25.15
CA GLY A 3 31.81 29.34 25.75
C GLY A 3 31.41 29.12 27.21
N ILE A 4 31.47 30.18 28.02
CA ILE A 4 31.05 30.12 29.43
C ILE A 4 29.55 29.93 29.54
N TRP A 5 28.81 30.58 28.67
CA TRP A 5 27.35 30.39 28.57
C TRP A 5 26.96 28.97 28.11
N LEU A 6 27.69 28.44 27.12
CA LEU A 6 27.47 27.09 26.62
C LEU A 6 27.79 26.02 27.68
N SER A 7 28.90 26.17 28.41
CA SER A 7 29.25 25.26 29.49
C SER A 7 28.24 25.31 30.65
N GLY A 8 27.74 26.51 30.96
CA GLY A 8 26.66 26.71 31.92
C GLY A 8 25.34 26.10 31.47
N LEU A 9 25.05 26.18 30.16
CA LEU A 9 23.86 25.63 29.55
C LEU A 9 23.89 24.10 29.61
N LEU A 10 25.02 23.47 29.31
CA LEU A 10 25.21 22.02 29.36
C LEU A 10 25.20 21.47 30.79
N ARG A 11 25.78 22.17 31.76
CA ARG A 11 25.85 21.71 33.16
C ARG A 11 24.57 21.96 33.98
N VAL A 12 23.92 23.11 33.77
CA VAL A 12 22.78 23.54 34.60
C VAL A 12 21.43 23.33 33.94
N ARG A 13 21.39 23.21 32.59
CA ARG A 13 20.13 23.11 31.81
C ARG A 13 20.06 21.88 30.92
N SER A 14 20.87 20.87 31.19
CA SER A 14 20.97 19.62 30.42
C SER A 14 19.59 18.98 30.12
N GLY A 15 18.70 18.89 31.12
CA GLY A 15 17.40 18.25 30.96
C GLY A 15 16.49 18.91 29.90
N ARG A 16 16.53 20.27 29.79
CA ARG A 16 15.73 20.95 28.75
C ARG A 16 16.36 20.81 27.37
N LEU A 17 17.68 20.95 27.27
CA LEU A 17 18.40 20.75 26.02
C LEU A 17 18.21 19.36 25.49
N ILE A 18 18.36 18.35 26.36
CA ILE A 18 18.14 16.94 26.02
C ILE A 18 16.70 16.73 25.57
N GLY A 19 15.71 17.26 26.30
CA GLY A 19 14.30 17.10 25.94
C GLY A 19 13.94 17.74 24.59
N THR A 20 14.44 18.96 24.29
CA THR A 20 14.21 19.60 22.99
C THR A 20 14.99 18.91 21.88
N ALA A 21 16.23 18.46 22.12
CA ALA A 21 17.04 17.70 21.15
C ALA A 21 16.41 16.34 20.85
N LEU A 22 15.86 15.64 21.85
CA LEU A 22 15.12 14.39 21.65
C LEU A 22 13.86 14.58 20.78
N GLY A 23 13.13 15.69 20.99
CA GLY A 23 11.97 15.98 20.15
C GLY A 23 12.36 16.24 18.69
N VAL A 24 13.43 17.02 18.46
CA VAL A 24 13.98 17.22 17.10
C VAL A 24 14.52 15.91 16.52
N MET A 25 15.19 15.10 17.34
CA MET A 25 15.71 13.78 16.95
C MET A 25 14.59 12.88 16.42
N VAL A 26 13.45 12.80 17.13
CA VAL A 26 12.29 11.99 16.70
C VAL A 26 11.72 12.52 15.38
N ALA A 27 11.60 13.85 15.22
CA ALA A 27 11.10 14.43 13.97
C ALA A 27 12.03 14.15 12.77
N VAL A 28 13.35 14.33 12.96
CA VAL A 28 14.37 14.03 11.94
C VAL A 28 14.41 12.54 11.63
N ALA A 29 14.39 11.69 12.65
CA ALA A 29 14.41 10.25 12.50
C ALA A 29 13.21 9.73 11.70
N LEU A 30 12.00 10.23 12.01
CA LEU A 30 10.79 9.84 11.29
C LEU A 30 10.86 10.25 9.80
N LEU A 31 11.22 11.49 9.52
CA LEU A 31 11.30 11.99 8.14
C LEU A 31 12.42 11.31 7.33
N ALA A 32 13.57 11.08 7.95
CA ALA A 32 14.69 10.41 7.29
C ALA A 32 14.39 8.92 7.06
N ALA A 33 13.78 8.22 8.03
CA ALA A 33 13.34 6.83 7.88
C ALA A 33 12.27 6.68 6.78
N LEU A 34 11.33 7.64 6.72
CA LEU A 34 10.32 7.72 5.67
C LEU A 34 10.97 7.88 4.29
N GLY A 35 11.99 8.73 4.17
CA GLY A 35 12.75 8.93 2.94
C GLY A 35 13.54 7.70 2.50
N GLY A 36 14.15 6.98 3.44
CA GLY A 36 14.82 5.70 3.19
C GLY A 36 13.86 4.65 2.67
N PHE A 37 12.73 4.49 3.36
CA PHE A 37 11.66 3.59 2.94
C PHE A 37 11.14 3.91 1.53
N LEU A 38 10.86 5.18 1.25
CA LEU A 38 10.38 5.60 -0.07
C LEU A 38 11.38 5.29 -1.19
N SER A 39 12.68 5.43 -0.92
CA SER A 39 13.71 5.09 -1.91
C SER A 39 13.77 3.59 -2.21
N THR A 40 13.65 2.76 -1.17
CA THR A 40 13.60 1.30 -1.31
C THR A 40 12.34 0.87 -2.08
N THR A 41 11.19 1.47 -1.76
CA THR A 41 9.93 1.22 -2.47
C THR A 41 10.04 1.57 -3.95
N ARG A 42 10.60 2.73 -4.31
CA ARG A 42 10.82 3.13 -5.70
C ARG A 42 11.73 2.16 -6.46
N ALA A 43 12.79 1.68 -5.82
CA ALA A 43 13.65 0.67 -6.41
C ALA A 43 12.92 -0.65 -6.67
N THR A 44 12.04 -1.06 -5.75
CA THR A 44 11.19 -2.24 -5.92
C THR A 44 10.19 -2.04 -7.07
N MET A 45 9.55 -0.88 -7.16
CA MET A 45 8.65 -0.52 -8.26
C MET A 45 9.34 -0.65 -9.61
N THR A 46 10.52 -0.02 -9.78
CA THR A 46 11.30 -0.13 -11.02
C THR A 46 11.58 -1.59 -11.37
N SER A 47 12.06 -2.38 -10.41
CA SER A 47 12.42 -3.78 -10.67
C SER A 47 11.22 -4.66 -11.01
N GLN A 48 10.05 -4.40 -10.43
CA GLN A 48 8.81 -5.12 -10.74
C GLN A 48 8.27 -4.73 -12.12
N SER A 49 8.23 -3.43 -12.43
CA SER A 49 7.80 -2.92 -13.73
C SER A 49 8.63 -3.47 -14.88
N VAL A 50 9.95 -3.54 -14.70
CA VAL A 50 10.84 -4.16 -15.69
C VAL A 50 10.53 -5.66 -15.89
N ARG A 51 10.13 -6.40 -14.86
CA ARG A 51 9.79 -7.82 -14.97
C ARG A 51 8.46 -8.09 -15.66
N SER A 52 7.56 -7.10 -15.73
CA SER A 52 6.28 -7.23 -16.41
C SER A 52 6.37 -7.03 -17.93
N VAL A 53 7.54 -6.72 -18.48
CA VAL A 53 7.76 -6.50 -19.89
C VAL A 53 8.59 -7.64 -20.47
N SER A 54 8.01 -8.39 -21.41
CA SER A 54 8.72 -9.47 -22.11
C SER A 54 9.40 -8.97 -23.39
N VAL A 55 8.74 -8.05 -24.12
CA VAL A 55 9.31 -7.40 -25.32
C VAL A 55 9.59 -5.94 -25.00
N ASP A 56 10.86 -5.58 -24.84
CA ASP A 56 11.22 -4.22 -24.45
C ASP A 56 10.95 -3.20 -25.54
N TRP A 57 11.26 -3.53 -26.79
CA TRP A 57 11.02 -2.69 -27.96
C TRP A 57 10.35 -3.43 -29.09
N GLN A 58 9.40 -2.77 -29.76
CA GLN A 58 8.88 -3.10 -31.07
C GLN A 58 9.48 -2.12 -32.08
N VAL A 59 10.45 -2.53 -32.84
CA VAL A 59 11.03 -1.67 -33.88
C VAL A 59 10.30 -1.92 -35.20
N GLN A 60 9.42 -0.99 -35.58
CA GLN A 60 8.70 -1.07 -36.85
C GLN A 60 9.62 -0.67 -37.99
N VAL A 61 9.81 -1.57 -38.96
CA VAL A 61 10.60 -1.28 -40.15
C VAL A 61 9.82 -0.38 -41.09
N ALA A 62 10.46 0.70 -41.55
CA ALA A 62 9.82 1.62 -42.48
C ALA A 62 9.50 0.94 -43.83
N THR A 63 8.41 1.36 -44.47
CA THR A 63 7.99 0.81 -45.77
C THR A 63 9.10 1.01 -46.81
N GLY A 64 9.54 -0.08 -47.43
CA GLY A 64 10.62 -0.08 -48.43
C GLY A 64 12.06 -0.17 -47.84
N ALA A 65 12.21 -0.16 -46.51
CA ALA A 65 13.50 -0.38 -45.88
C ALA A 65 13.87 -1.89 -45.82
N ASP A 66 15.16 -2.19 -45.87
CA ASP A 66 15.66 -3.57 -45.72
C ASP A 66 15.58 -4.02 -44.26
N ALA A 67 14.66 -4.96 -44.01
CA ALA A 67 14.41 -5.49 -42.70
C ALA A 67 15.64 -6.21 -42.09
N GLN A 68 16.52 -6.80 -42.93
CA GLN A 68 17.74 -7.44 -42.46
C GLN A 68 18.77 -6.42 -42.02
N HIS A 69 18.88 -5.32 -42.74
CA HIS A 69 19.75 -4.21 -42.34
C HIS A 69 19.29 -3.59 -41.00
N VAL A 70 17.99 -3.36 -40.86
CA VAL A 70 17.43 -2.85 -39.59
C VAL A 70 17.67 -3.85 -38.46
N LEU A 71 17.44 -5.14 -38.66
CA LEU A 71 17.71 -6.21 -37.69
C LEU A 71 19.16 -6.23 -37.24
N SER A 72 20.10 -6.16 -38.21
CA SER A 72 21.53 -6.12 -37.90
C SER A 72 21.94 -4.87 -37.11
N THR A 73 21.38 -3.73 -37.48
CA THR A 73 21.58 -2.45 -36.73
C THR A 73 21.05 -2.59 -35.30
N VAL A 74 19.85 -3.07 -35.10
CA VAL A 74 19.22 -3.25 -33.75
C VAL A 74 20.05 -4.24 -32.92
N ARG A 75 20.52 -5.35 -33.49
CA ARG A 75 21.42 -6.29 -32.79
C ARG A 75 22.74 -5.69 -32.36
N GLY A 76 23.25 -4.72 -33.12
CA GLY A 76 24.50 -3.99 -32.84
C GLY A 76 24.35 -2.87 -31.82
N LEU A 77 23.13 -2.54 -31.36
CA LEU A 77 22.90 -1.51 -30.36
C LEU A 77 23.36 -1.95 -28.95
N PRO A 78 23.99 -1.06 -28.18
CA PRO A 78 24.39 -1.37 -26.82
C PRO A 78 23.18 -1.80 -25.95
N GLY A 79 23.37 -2.88 -25.22
CA GLY A 79 22.32 -3.39 -24.31
C GLY A 79 21.27 -4.29 -24.98
N THR A 80 21.35 -4.57 -26.27
CA THR A 80 20.50 -5.57 -26.93
C THR A 80 20.97 -6.99 -26.58
N ARG A 81 20.08 -7.82 -26.02
CA ARG A 81 20.34 -9.23 -25.69
C ARG A 81 19.87 -10.15 -26.80
N ALA A 82 18.68 -9.87 -27.35
CA ALA A 82 18.08 -10.63 -28.46
C ALA A 82 17.23 -9.70 -29.32
N ALA A 83 17.15 -9.99 -30.60
CA ALA A 83 16.28 -9.32 -31.55
C ALA A 83 15.77 -10.31 -32.59
N LEU A 84 14.44 -10.43 -32.70
CA LEU A 84 13.77 -11.36 -33.59
C LEU A 84 12.79 -10.63 -34.53
N PRO A 85 12.77 -10.99 -35.86
CA PRO A 85 11.85 -10.38 -36.82
C PRO A 85 10.48 -11.03 -36.74
N VAL A 86 9.44 -10.23 -36.58
CA VAL A 86 8.01 -10.63 -36.54
C VAL A 86 7.27 -9.97 -37.69
N GLY A 87 6.48 -10.76 -38.41
CA GLY A 87 5.62 -10.27 -39.49
C GLY A 87 4.25 -9.91 -38.96
N TYR A 88 3.72 -8.78 -39.37
CA TYR A 88 2.35 -8.35 -39.09
C TYR A 88 1.59 -8.16 -40.38
N ALA A 89 0.41 -8.75 -40.48
CA ALA A 89 -0.49 -8.53 -41.60
C ALA A 89 -1.90 -8.22 -41.08
N ARG A 90 -2.55 -7.25 -41.70
CA ARG A 90 -3.96 -7.00 -41.47
C ARG A 90 -4.83 -7.94 -42.27
N THR A 91 -5.88 -8.48 -41.67
CA THR A 91 -6.91 -9.25 -42.31
C THR A 91 -8.23 -8.46 -42.30
N GLY A 92 -9.02 -8.57 -43.38
CA GLY A 92 -10.37 -8.00 -43.44
C GLY A 92 -11.37 -8.75 -42.56
N GLY A 93 -11.03 -9.99 -42.21
CA GLY A 93 -11.86 -10.86 -41.38
C GLY A 93 -11.35 -12.30 -41.40
N LEU A 94 -11.88 -13.07 -40.48
CA LEU A 94 -11.65 -14.50 -40.37
C LEU A 94 -12.99 -15.24 -40.51
N GLY A 95 -13.01 -16.39 -41.16
CA GLY A 95 -14.19 -17.20 -41.30
C GLY A 95 -13.96 -18.62 -40.75
N ALA A 96 -14.98 -19.20 -40.12
CA ALA A 96 -14.99 -20.60 -39.71
C ALA A 96 -16.33 -21.22 -40.09
N HIS A 97 -16.28 -22.48 -40.47
CA HIS A 97 -17.50 -23.27 -40.72
C HIS A 97 -17.52 -24.36 -39.69
N THR A 98 -18.30 -24.17 -38.62
CA THR A 98 -18.33 -25.06 -37.47
C THR A 98 -19.77 -25.40 -37.11
N GLY A 99 -20.07 -26.70 -36.94
CA GLY A 99 -21.41 -27.16 -36.54
C GLY A 99 -22.53 -26.82 -37.51
N GLY A 100 -22.25 -26.69 -38.82
CA GLY A 100 -23.25 -26.33 -39.85
C GLY A 100 -23.55 -24.84 -39.96
N THR A 101 -22.86 -23.98 -39.21
CA THR A 101 -22.97 -22.51 -39.27
C THR A 101 -21.64 -21.89 -39.74
N THR A 102 -21.72 -20.80 -40.50
CA THR A 102 -20.56 -20.03 -40.90
C THR A 102 -20.46 -18.77 -40.00
N GLN A 103 -19.37 -18.69 -39.23
CA GLN A 103 -19.05 -17.54 -38.44
C GLN A 103 -18.01 -16.68 -39.16
N LYS A 104 -18.18 -15.38 -39.13
CA LYS A 104 -17.21 -14.41 -39.68
C LYS A 104 -16.91 -13.33 -38.62
N THR A 105 -15.63 -12.99 -38.49
CA THR A 105 -15.21 -11.88 -37.66
C THR A 105 -15.04 -10.60 -38.47
N GLY A 106 -14.94 -9.45 -37.79
CA GLY A 106 -14.39 -8.22 -38.36
C GLY A 106 -12.89 -8.32 -38.63
N ALA A 107 -12.31 -7.17 -38.91
CA ALA A 107 -10.87 -7.03 -39.14
C ALA A 107 -10.03 -7.54 -37.97
N GLY A 108 -8.83 -8.02 -38.27
CA GLY A 108 -7.91 -8.57 -37.29
C GLY A 108 -6.45 -8.46 -37.72
N SER A 109 -5.58 -9.00 -36.88
CA SER A 109 -4.13 -9.05 -37.11
C SER A 109 -3.61 -10.48 -37.13
N VAL A 110 -2.71 -10.76 -38.08
CA VAL A 110 -2.04 -12.06 -38.21
C VAL A 110 -0.54 -11.87 -38.02
N LEU A 111 0.01 -12.50 -36.97
CA LEU A 111 1.43 -12.40 -36.63
C LEU A 111 2.19 -13.64 -37.14
N GLY A 112 3.33 -13.39 -37.80
CA GLY A 112 4.28 -14.42 -38.19
C GLY A 112 5.48 -14.47 -37.26
N LEU A 113 5.53 -15.53 -36.44
CA LEU A 113 6.54 -15.66 -35.38
C LEU A 113 7.71 -16.55 -35.83
N PRO A 114 8.97 -16.12 -35.60
CA PRO A 114 10.15 -16.93 -35.89
C PRO A 114 10.27 -18.12 -34.92
N PRO A 115 11.03 -19.17 -35.30
CA PRO A 115 11.34 -20.26 -34.37
C PRO A 115 12.02 -19.75 -33.10
N GLY A 116 11.64 -20.31 -31.94
CA GLY A 116 12.20 -19.95 -30.64
C GLY A 116 11.66 -18.64 -30.03
N TYR A 117 10.60 -18.05 -30.61
CA TYR A 117 10.03 -16.79 -30.13
C TYR A 117 9.58 -16.89 -28.66
N ALA A 118 8.76 -17.90 -28.29
CA ALA A 118 8.27 -18.10 -26.92
C ALA A 118 9.41 -18.36 -25.91
N ALA A 119 10.50 -18.99 -26.34
CA ALA A 119 11.69 -19.18 -25.48
C ALA A 119 12.49 -17.89 -25.28
N THR A 120 12.51 -16.99 -26.27
CA THR A 120 13.20 -15.69 -26.19
C THR A 120 12.38 -14.67 -25.39
N PHE A 121 11.07 -14.69 -25.53
CA PHE A 121 10.11 -13.81 -24.90
C PHE A 121 9.12 -14.61 -24.02
N PRO A 122 9.56 -15.09 -22.85
CA PRO A 122 8.73 -15.93 -22.01
C PRO A 122 7.55 -15.11 -21.43
N GLY A 123 6.39 -15.73 -21.42
CA GLY A 123 5.17 -15.11 -20.89
C GLY A 123 4.28 -14.41 -21.93
N GLU A 124 4.78 -14.13 -23.16
CA GLU A 124 3.96 -13.51 -24.22
C GLU A 124 2.84 -14.41 -24.73
N ILE A 125 3.05 -15.72 -24.75
CA ILE A 125 2.10 -16.69 -25.27
C ILE A 125 1.83 -17.77 -24.22
N ARG A 126 0.58 -17.89 -23.79
CA ARG A 126 0.11 -18.92 -22.86
C ARG A 126 -0.84 -19.88 -23.58
N LEU A 127 -0.45 -21.12 -23.71
CA LEU A 127 -1.32 -22.13 -24.33
C LEU A 127 -2.50 -22.48 -23.42
N LEU A 128 -3.73 -22.33 -23.91
CA LEU A 128 -4.97 -22.69 -23.22
C LEU A 128 -5.49 -24.06 -23.66
N ALA A 129 -5.48 -24.34 -24.98
CA ALA A 129 -5.98 -25.57 -25.54
C ALA A 129 -5.19 -25.97 -26.79
N GLY A 130 -5.05 -27.26 -27.04
CA GLY A 130 -4.39 -27.77 -28.24
C GLY A 130 -2.88 -27.93 -28.12
N ARG A 131 -2.13 -27.52 -29.15
CA ARG A 131 -0.67 -27.62 -29.25
C ARG A 131 -0.08 -26.27 -29.58
N GLU A 132 1.11 -25.98 -29.05
CA GLU A 132 1.81 -24.72 -29.25
C GLU A 132 2.39 -24.57 -30.68
N GLN A 133 2.67 -25.65 -31.35
CA GLN A 133 3.23 -25.63 -32.71
C GLN A 133 2.15 -25.63 -33.79
N GLY A 134 2.14 -24.61 -34.64
CA GLY A 134 1.18 -24.42 -35.72
C GLY A 134 0.48 -23.07 -35.68
N VAL A 135 -0.73 -23.02 -36.25
CA VAL A 135 -1.56 -21.81 -36.22
C VAL A 135 -2.32 -21.74 -34.89
N LEU A 136 -2.16 -20.62 -34.15
CA LEU A 136 -2.76 -20.42 -32.86
C LEU A 136 -3.76 -19.25 -32.96
N LEU A 137 -4.89 -19.39 -32.32
CA LEU A 137 -5.88 -18.33 -32.19
C LEU A 137 -5.80 -17.72 -30.81
N ALA A 138 -5.87 -16.41 -30.72
CA ALA A 138 -6.13 -15.76 -29.42
C ALA A 138 -7.50 -16.21 -28.88
N GLN A 139 -7.64 -16.26 -27.57
CA GLN A 139 -8.86 -16.74 -26.88
C GLN A 139 -10.13 -16.07 -27.42
N GLN A 140 -10.14 -14.73 -27.49
CA GLN A 140 -11.27 -13.96 -28.02
C GLN A 140 -11.56 -14.28 -29.50
N THR A 141 -10.53 -14.45 -30.32
CA THR A 141 -10.67 -14.82 -31.74
C THR A 141 -11.30 -16.22 -31.89
N ALA A 142 -10.86 -17.17 -31.08
CA ALA A 142 -11.43 -18.51 -31.06
C ALA A 142 -12.90 -18.48 -30.62
N ALA A 143 -13.25 -17.63 -29.64
CA ALA A 143 -14.63 -17.42 -29.22
C ALA A 143 -15.48 -16.81 -30.35
N ASN A 144 -15.02 -15.75 -30.98
CA ASN A 144 -15.74 -15.06 -32.09
C ASN A 144 -16.01 -15.99 -33.29
N LEU A 145 -15.08 -16.93 -33.56
CA LEU A 145 -15.19 -17.92 -34.66
C LEU A 145 -15.90 -19.19 -34.25
N HIS A 146 -16.20 -19.43 -33.01
CA HIS A 146 -16.62 -20.73 -32.45
C HIS A 146 -15.66 -21.85 -32.83
N ALA A 147 -14.36 -21.55 -32.97
CA ALA A 147 -13.34 -22.46 -33.49
C ALA A 147 -12.51 -23.05 -32.33
N ALA A 148 -12.15 -24.32 -32.50
CA ALA A 148 -11.35 -25.06 -31.53
C ALA A 148 -10.11 -25.70 -32.22
N PRO A 149 -9.14 -26.20 -31.41
CA PRO A 149 -8.01 -26.92 -31.98
C PRO A 149 -8.48 -28.09 -32.83
N GLY A 150 -7.98 -28.15 -34.07
CA GLY A 150 -8.38 -29.14 -35.10
C GLY A 150 -9.30 -28.59 -36.19
N ASP A 151 -10.01 -27.51 -35.94
CA ASP A 151 -10.88 -26.85 -36.91
C ASP A 151 -10.06 -26.13 -37.99
N THR A 152 -10.71 -25.86 -39.12
CA THR A 152 -10.13 -25.10 -40.24
C THR A 152 -10.80 -23.74 -40.29
N ILE A 153 -10.01 -22.68 -40.22
CA ILE A 153 -10.46 -21.31 -40.38
C ILE A 153 -9.98 -20.75 -41.72
N THR A 154 -10.67 -19.77 -42.24
CA THR A 154 -10.34 -19.09 -43.49
C THR A 154 -9.89 -17.67 -43.16
N ILE A 155 -8.72 -17.26 -43.62
CA ILE A 155 -8.18 -15.90 -43.45
C ILE A 155 -8.50 -15.10 -44.72
N GLU A 156 -9.28 -14.03 -44.58
CA GLU A 156 -9.57 -13.11 -45.67
C GLU A 156 -8.34 -12.18 -45.87
N ARG A 157 -7.73 -12.27 -47.06
CA ARG A 157 -6.58 -11.45 -47.43
C ARG A 157 -7.05 -10.17 -48.09
N ALA A 158 -6.48 -9.06 -47.67
CA ALA A 158 -6.76 -7.76 -48.31
C ALA A 158 -6.19 -7.72 -49.75
N GLY A 159 -6.50 -6.68 -50.52
CA GLY A 159 -5.97 -6.51 -51.90
C GLY A 159 -6.59 -7.43 -52.95
N GLY A 160 -7.77 -8.00 -52.72
CA GLY A 160 -8.46 -8.88 -53.69
C GLY A 160 -7.87 -10.28 -53.84
N LEU A 161 -6.94 -10.66 -52.95
CA LEU A 161 -6.38 -12.02 -52.94
C LEU A 161 -7.39 -13.03 -52.39
N PRO A 162 -7.43 -14.29 -52.95
CA PRO A 162 -8.36 -15.30 -52.47
C PRO A 162 -8.12 -15.66 -51.01
N PRO A 163 -9.17 -15.97 -50.23
CA PRO A 163 -9.06 -16.40 -48.84
C PRO A 163 -8.20 -17.68 -48.71
N VAL A 164 -7.48 -17.84 -47.59
CA VAL A 164 -6.64 -19.03 -47.37
C VAL A 164 -7.15 -19.82 -46.18
N PRO A 165 -7.44 -21.12 -46.37
CA PRO A 165 -7.78 -22.00 -45.27
C PRO A 165 -6.52 -22.38 -44.46
N VAL A 166 -6.60 -22.34 -43.13
CA VAL A 166 -5.54 -22.75 -42.21
C VAL A 166 -6.13 -23.60 -41.08
N LYS A 167 -5.39 -24.63 -40.67
CA LYS A 167 -5.84 -25.51 -39.59
C LYS A 167 -5.36 -25.00 -38.26
N VAL A 168 -6.28 -24.84 -37.31
CA VAL A 168 -6.00 -24.38 -35.95
C VAL A 168 -5.28 -25.47 -35.15
N ALA A 169 -4.11 -25.16 -34.62
CA ALA A 169 -3.33 -26.06 -33.77
C ALA A 169 -3.65 -25.88 -32.28
N GLY A 170 -3.89 -24.65 -31.86
CA GLY A 170 -4.17 -24.34 -30.48
C GLY A 170 -4.87 -23.00 -30.29
N VAL A 171 -5.36 -22.82 -29.10
CA VAL A 171 -5.90 -21.53 -28.58
C VAL A 171 -4.97 -21.05 -27.50
N VAL A 172 -4.62 -19.75 -27.54
CA VAL A 172 -3.67 -19.12 -26.65
C VAL A 172 -4.27 -17.87 -26.01
N ASP A 173 -3.81 -17.58 -24.83
CA ASP A 173 -3.92 -16.28 -24.21
C ASP A 173 -2.64 -15.48 -24.44
N LEU A 174 -2.78 -14.16 -24.49
CA LEU A 174 -1.70 -13.21 -24.69
C LEU A 174 -1.64 -12.29 -23.47
N PRO A 175 -1.01 -12.71 -22.36
CA PRO A 175 -1.05 -11.98 -21.09
C PRO A 175 -0.43 -10.57 -21.17
N PHE A 176 0.50 -10.38 -22.10
CA PHE A 176 1.17 -9.08 -22.34
C PHE A 176 0.87 -8.58 -23.76
N ALA A 177 -0.39 -8.68 -24.19
CA ALA A 177 -0.82 -8.27 -25.55
C ALA A 177 -0.42 -6.82 -25.88
N ASP A 178 -0.39 -5.94 -24.87
CA ASP A 178 0.06 -4.54 -25.03
C ASP A 178 1.48 -4.45 -25.59
N SER A 179 2.38 -5.38 -25.20
CA SER A 179 3.75 -5.45 -25.71
C SER A 179 3.85 -5.90 -27.17
N LEU A 180 2.79 -6.49 -27.72
CA LEU A 180 2.70 -6.95 -29.13
C LEU A 180 2.00 -5.94 -30.03
N PHE A 181 1.11 -5.13 -29.49
CA PHE A 181 0.21 -4.27 -30.28
C PHE A 181 0.35 -2.79 -29.97
N GLN A 182 1.43 -2.38 -29.27
CA GLN A 182 1.67 -0.97 -29.04
C GLN A 182 1.75 -0.21 -30.37
N LYS A 183 1.08 0.94 -30.44
CA LYS A 183 1.10 1.80 -31.61
C LYS A 183 2.46 2.51 -31.73
N VAL A 184 3.31 1.97 -32.60
CA VAL A 184 4.63 2.55 -32.86
C VAL A 184 4.51 3.95 -33.43
N GLY A 185 5.30 4.91 -32.92
CA GLY A 185 5.24 6.31 -33.31
C GLY A 185 4.14 7.14 -32.63
N ALA A 186 3.36 6.56 -31.73
CA ALA A 186 2.46 7.32 -30.88
C ALA A 186 3.21 8.10 -29.79
N PRO A 187 2.71 9.25 -29.32
CA PRO A 187 3.33 9.97 -28.22
C PRO A 187 3.53 9.08 -26.99
N PRO A 188 4.61 9.27 -26.21
CA PRO A 188 4.90 8.42 -25.03
C PRO A 188 3.77 8.33 -23.99
N GLN A 189 2.87 9.29 -23.99
CA GLN A 189 1.71 9.35 -23.08
C GLN A 189 0.42 8.79 -23.71
N SER A 190 0.47 8.33 -24.96
CA SER A 190 -0.68 7.62 -25.52
C SER A 190 -0.78 6.25 -24.84
N GLN A 191 -1.96 5.96 -24.30
CA GLN A 191 -2.24 4.64 -23.73
C GLN A 191 -1.93 3.55 -24.75
N PRO A 192 -1.42 2.37 -24.35
CA PRO A 192 -1.32 1.23 -25.24
C PRO A 192 -2.68 1.03 -25.92
N SER A 193 -2.69 0.83 -27.21
CA SER A 193 -3.94 0.50 -27.90
C SER A 193 -4.37 -0.88 -27.45
N ALA A 194 -5.64 -1.04 -27.12
CA ALA A 194 -6.21 -2.35 -26.85
C ALA A 194 -5.81 -3.35 -27.97
N PRO A 195 -5.44 -4.60 -27.62
CA PRO A 195 -5.15 -5.61 -28.63
C PRO A 195 -6.34 -5.75 -29.57
N PRO A 196 -6.12 -6.03 -30.87
CA PRO A 196 -7.21 -6.27 -31.78
C PRO A 196 -8.09 -7.44 -31.31
N ASP A 197 -9.41 -7.34 -31.44
CA ASP A 197 -10.35 -8.42 -31.06
C ASP A 197 -10.05 -9.74 -31.74
N ASN A 198 -9.40 -9.71 -32.91
CA ASN A 198 -9.11 -10.89 -33.73
C ASN A 198 -7.62 -10.99 -34.02
N VAL A 199 -6.97 -11.95 -33.37
CA VAL A 199 -5.53 -12.20 -33.48
C VAL A 199 -5.26 -13.66 -33.82
N VAL A 200 -4.43 -13.84 -34.83
CA VAL A 200 -3.92 -15.16 -35.24
C VAL A 200 -2.39 -15.15 -35.18
N LEU A 201 -1.81 -16.12 -34.53
CA LEU A 201 -0.37 -16.34 -34.51
C LEU A 201 -0.02 -17.56 -35.40
N MET A 202 1.03 -17.45 -36.17
CA MET A 202 1.46 -18.59 -36.99
C MET A 202 2.99 -18.64 -37.15
N PRO A 203 3.56 -19.81 -37.47
CA PRO A 203 4.98 -19.92 -37.79
C PRO A 203 5.36 -18.98 -38.91
N ARG A 204 6.51 -18.35 -38.84
CA ARG A 204 6.99 -17.39 -39.85
C ARG A 204 6.94 -17.97 -41.30
N GLN A 205 7.30 -19.22 -41.49
CA GLN A 205 7.24 -19.87 -42.81
C GLN A 205 5.82 -19.93 -43.37
N THR A 206 4.85 -20.29 -42.52
CA THR A 206 3.43 -20.31 -42.91
C THR A 206 2.95 -18.89 -43.23
N TRP A 207 3.33 -17.93 -42.41
CA TRP A 207 2.99 -16.52 -42.62
C TRP A 207 3.53 -16.00 -43.94
N ASP A 208 4.81 -16.28 -44.25
CA ASP A 208 5.45 -15.87 -45.52
C ASP A 208 4.72 -16.49 -46.73
N SER A 209 4.27 -17.73 -46.63
CA SER A 209 3.50 -18.37 -47.72
C SER A 209 2.11 -17.76 -47.93
N VAL A 210 1.46 -17.33 -46.84
CA VAL A 210 0.12 -16.73 -46.89
C VAL A 210 0.17 -15.25 -47.29
N PHE A 211 1.10 -14.48 -46.73
CA PHE A 211 1.15 -13.01 -46.88
C PHE A 211 2.29 -12.52 -47.74
N GLY A 212 3.23 -13.34 -48.18
CA GLY A 212 4.28 -12.97 -49.14
C GLY A 212 3.75 -12.32 -50.40
N PRO A 213 2.73 -12.91 -51.09
CA PRO A 213 2.08 -12.28 -52.23
C PRO A 213 1.45 -10.91 -51.91
N LEU A 214 0.88 -10.74 -50.72
CA LEU A 214 0.31 -9.46 -50.30
C LEU A 214 1.41 -8.42 -50.05
N ALA A 215 2.52 -8.81 -49.42
CA ALA A 215 3.67 -7.95 -49.18
C ALA A 215 4.23 -7.37 -50.47
N SER A 216 4.22 -8.13 -51.55
CA SER A 216 4.66 -7.66 -52.88
C SER A 216 3.65 -6.76 -53.56
N ALA A 217 2.34 -7.03 -53.41
CA ALA A 217 1.27 -6.27 -54.05
C ALA A 217 0.84 -5.01 -53.28
N ARG A 218 0.78 -5.12 -51.98
CA ARG A 218 0.28 -4.06 -51.05
C ARG A 218 1.16 -4.04 -49.80
N PRO A 219 2.38 -3.46 -49.87
CA PRO A 219 3.29 -3.39 -48.75
C PRO A 219 2.78 -2.52 -47.57
N ASP A 220 1.78 -1.67 -47.80
CA ASP A 220 1.09 -0.88 -46.79
C ASP A 220 0.23 -1.72 -45.84
N LEU A 221 -0.16 -2.93 -46.22
CA LEU A 221 -0.99 -3.84 -45.42
C LEU A 221 -0.17 -4.90 -44.64
N VAL A 222 1.13 -4.92 -44.88
CA VAL A 222 2.07 -5.85 -44.24
C VAL A 222 3.19 -5.06 -43.57
N GLN A 223 3.45 -5.34 -42.34
CA GLN A 223 4.51 -4.67 -41.58
C GLN A 223 5.52 -5.72 -41.09
N SER A 224 6.78 -5.35 -41.09
CA SER A 224 7.81 -6.11 -40.39
C SER A 224 8.22 -5.35 -39.13
N GLN A 225 8.20 -6.03 -38.01
CA GLN A 225 8.68 -5.47 -36.74
C GLN A 225 9.83 -6.32 -36.20
N ILE A 226 10.71 -5.71 -35.45
CA ILE A 226 11.79 -6.40 -34.76
C ILE A 226 11.49 -6.29 -33.28
N HIS A 227 11.19 -7.40 -32.64
CA HIS A 227 10.97 -7.49 -31.21
C HIS A 227 12.34 -7.65 -30.51
N THR A 228 12.58 -6.85 -29.50
CA THR A 228 13.89 -6.74 -28.88
C THR A 228 13.82 -6.97 -27.38
N LEU A 229 14.72 -7.80 -26.88
CA LEU A 229 14.99 -7.98 -25.46
C LEU A 229 16.28 -7.24 -25.12
N ARG A 230 16.26 -6.42 -24.08
CA ARG A 230 17.40 -5.60 -23.65
C ARG A 230 17.97 -6.02 -22.31
N THR A 231 19.14 -5.47 -21.97
CA THR A 231 19.70 -5.54 -20.63
C THR A 231 19.05 -4.47 -19.76
N HIS A 232 18.49 -4.88 -18.63
CA HIS A 232 17.78 -3.99 -17.70
C HIS A 232 18.73 -3.34 -16.68
N SER A 233 19.86 -2.77 -17.12
CA SER A 233 20.75 -1.98 -16.26
C SER A 233 20.21 -0.54 -16.14
N LEU A 234 19.15 -0.38 -15.36
CA LEU A 234 18.45 0.87 -15.18
C LEU A 234 18.70 1.45 -13.78
N PRO A 235 18.60 2.79 -13.61
CA PRO A 235 18.53 3.41 -12.29
C PRO A 235 17.40 2.84 -11.45
N SER A 236 17.55 2.87 -10.13
CA SER A 236 16.54 2.36 -9.20
C SER A 236 15.31 3.26 -9.04
N ASP A 237 15.42 4.55 -9.34
CA ASP A 237 14.29 5.49 -9.33
C ASP A 237 13.50 5.39 -10.64
N PRO A 238 12.16 5.20 -10.61
CA PRO A 238 11.34 5.02 -11.81
C PRO A 238 11.44 6.18 -12.80
N ALA A 239 11.56 7.43 -12.32
CA ALA A 239 11.66 8.59 -13.19
C ALA A 239 13.02 8.64 -13.92
N ALA A 240 14.11 8.29 -13.23
CA ALA A 240 15.42 8.19 -13.83
C ALA A 240 15.51 6.97 -14.77
N ALA A 241 14.89 5.85 -14.41
CA ALA A 241 14.79 4.66 -15.26
C ALA A 241 14.01 4.95 -16.55
N TYR A 242 12.89 5.64 -16.46
CA TYR A 242 12.09 6.11 -17.59
C TYR A 242 12.92 7.00 -18.52
N ALA A 243 13.59 8.03 -17.98
CA ALA A 243 14.43 8.92 -18.78
C ALA A 243 15.58 8.17 -19.48
N THR A 244 16.15 7.15 -18.84
CA THR A 244 17.20 6.32 -19.41
C THR A 244 16.66 5.40 -20.52
N ALA A 245 15.49 4.75 -20.30
CA ALA A 245 14.86 3.88 -21.28
C ALA A 245 14.47 4.66 -22.53
N THR A 246 13.77 5.77 -22.36
CA THR A 246 13.34 6.66 -23.46
C THR A 246 14.53 7.27 -24.21
N GLY A 247 15.58 7.69 -23.48
CA GLY A 247 16.82 8.16 -24.10
C GLY A 247 17.51 7.10 -24.96
N ASN A 248 17.50 5.84 -24.50
CA ASN A 248 18.03 4.71 -25.30
C ASN A 248 17.18 4.44 -26.55
N ALA A 249 15.85 4.57 -26.46
CA ALA A 249 14.94 4.40 -27.60
C ALA A 249 15.16 5.49 -28.65
N HIS A 250 15.24 6.75 -28.24
CA HIS A 250 15.57 7.87 -29.14
C HIS A 250 16.96 7.72 -29.79
N HIS A 251 17.96 7.23 -29.02
CA HIS A 251 19.28 6.97 -29.57
C HIS A 251 19.22 5.87 -30.65
N ALA A 252 18.38 4.83 -30.43
CA ALA A 252 18.20 3.79 -31.44
C ALA A 252 17.57 4.36 -32.72
N GLU A 253 16.55 5.23 -32.61
CA GLU A 253 15.91 5.90 -33.76
C GLU A 253 16.91 6.74 -34.59
N VAL A 254 17.79 7.47 -33.90
CA VAL A 254 18.87 8.21 -34.58
C VAL A 254 19.78 7.27 -35.34
N ARG A 255 20.15 6.12 -34.77
CA ARG A 255 20.99 5.10 -35.43
C ARG A 255 20.30 4.43 -36.59
N LEU A 256 18.98 4.28 -36.54
CA LEU A 256 18.17 3.72 -37.61
C LEU A 256 17.95 4.72 -38.77
N ALA A 257 18.23 5.99 -38.59
CA ALA A 257 18.22 7.03 -39.63
C ALA A 257 16.95 7.01 -40.49
N GLY A 258 15.78 6.82 -39.85
CA GLY A 258 14.48 6.77 -40.52
C GLY A 258 14.09 5.42 -41.17
N THR A 259 14.94 4.41 -41.10
CA THR A 259 14.61 3.05 -41.58
C THR A 259 13.75 2.23 -40.60
N GLY A 260 13.58 2.73 -39.37
CA GLY A 260 12.72 2.11 -38.35
C GLY A 260 12.32 3.10 -37.27
N LEU A 261 11.15 2.86 -36.67
CA LEU A 261 10.61 3.58 -35.54
C LEU A 261 10.55 2.65 -34.34
N VAL A 262 10.84 3.17 -33.13
CA VAL A 262 10.87 2.37 -31.91
C VAL A 262 9.58 2.55 -31.13
N GLY A 263 8.85 1.49 -30.90
CA GLY A 263 7.80 1.38 -29.89
C GLY A 263 8.44 0.94 -28.57
N ASP A 264 8.55 1.84 -27.60
CA ASP A 264 9.23 1.61 -26.33
C ASP A 264 8.25 1.11 -25.25
N ASN A 265 8.02 -0.21 -25.21
CA ASN A 265 7.17 -0.86 -24.20
C ASN A 265 7.74 -0.66 -22.78
N LEU A 266 9.06 -0.79 -22.65
CA LEU A 266 9.73 -0.61 -21.38
C LEU A 266 9.57 0.81 -20.85
N GLY A 267 9.72 1.82 -21.72
CA GLY A 267 9.47 3.22 -21.40
C GLY A 267 8.01 3.45 -20.98
N SER A 268 7.06 2.85 -21.67
CA SER A 268 5.62 2.96 -21.35
C SER A 268 5.30 2.46 -19.94
N VAL A 269 5.79 1.27 -19.58
CA VAL A 269 5.57 0.69 -18.23
C VAL A 269 6.31 1.48 -17.15
N LEU A 270 7.49 2.02 -17.44
CA LEU A 270 8.23 2.88 -16.50
C LEU A 270 7.56 4.25 -16.32
N ASP A 271 6.85 4.77 -17.32
CA ASP A 271 6.05 5.99 -17.20
C ASP A 271 4.88 5.80 -16.22
N ALA A 272 4.19 4.66 -16.33
CA ALA A 272 3.17 4.27 -15.36
C ALA A 272 3.77 4.13 -13.94
N ALA A 273 4.89 3.41 -13.80
CA ALA A 273 5.59 3.26 -12.53
C ALA A 273 6.05 4.59 -11.92
N ARG A 274 6.47 5.56 -12.74
CA ARG A 274 6.79 6.92 -12.29
C ARG A 274 5.58 7.63 -11.70
N SER A 275 4.44 7.51 -12.34
CA SER A 275 3.17 8.08 -11.85
C SER A 275 2.74 7.43 -10.53
N ASP A 276 2.84 6.11 -10.43
CA ASP A 276 2.55 5.36 -9.21
C ASP A 276 3.52 5.72 -8.07
N ALA A 277 4.80 5.95 -8.37
CA ALA A 277 5.79 6.37 -7.38
C ALA A 277 5.50 7.77 -6.81
N LEU A 278 4.97 8.70 -7.63
CA LEU A 278 4.51 10.00 -7.16
C LEU A 278 3.29 9.87 -6.24
N TYR A 279 2.34 9.03 -6.62
CA TYR A 279 1.17 8.73 -5.78
C TYR A 279 1.58 8.10 -4.43
N ALA A 280 2.46 7.11 -4.47
CA ALA A 280 3.02 6.51 -3.27
C ALA A 280 3.70 7.54 -2.36
N GLN A 281 4.46 8.48 -2.92
CA GLN A 281 5.08 9.55 -2.16
C GLN A 281 4.05 10.44 -1.46
N LEU A 282 2.97 10.82 -2.14
CA LEU A 282 1.88 11.60 -1.54
C LEU A 282 1.22 10.85 -0.39
N LEU A 283 0.94 9.57 -0.59
CA LEU A 283 0.36 8.70 0.41
C LEU A 283 1.25 8.60 1.67
N PHE A 284 2.56 8.42 1.48
CA PHE A 284 3.51 8.35 2.59
C PHE A 284 3.66 9.66 3.35
N LEU A 285 3.66 10.77 2.64
CA LEU A 285 3.67 12.09 3.29
C LEU A 285 2.38 12.29 4.09
N PHE A 286 1.26 11.85 3.57
CA PHE A 286 -0.02 11.96 4.25
C PHE A 286 -0.08 11.13 5.54
N LEU A 287 0.43 9.90 5.54
CA LEU A 287 0.51 9.07 6.73
C LEU A 287 1.58 9.55 7.72
N GLY A 288 2.76 9.97 7.24
CA GLY A 288 3.90 10.33 8.10
C GLY A 288 3.90 11.77 8.65
N VAL A 289 3.32 12.73 7.91
CA VAL A 289 3.29 14.15 8.32
C VAL A 289 2.62 14.38 9.69
N PRO A 290 1.49 13.73 10.04
CA PRO A 290 0.91 13.86 11.38
C PRO A 290 1.88 13.51 12.51
N GLY A 291 2.69 12.46 12.34
CA GLY A 291 3.74 12.09 13.30
C GLY A 291 4.82 13.15 13.45
N ALA A 292 5.27 13.73 12.33
CA ALA A 292 6.26 14.82 12.35
C ALA A 292 5.70 16.10 13.01
N VAL A 293 4.44 16.45 12.73
CA VAL A 293 3.75 17.58 13.38
C VAL A 293 3.62 17.35 14.89
N LEU A 294 3.30 16.13 15.31
CA LEU A 294 3.25 15.77 16.73
C LEU A 294 4.62 15.89 17.42
N ALA A 295 5.68 15.40 16.76
CA ALA A 295 7.04 15.54 17.29
C ALA A 295 7.43 17.01 17.43
N ALA A 296 7.07 17.86 16.47
CA ALA A 296 7.29 19.30 16.53
C ALA A 296 6.45 19.97 17.65
N ALA A 297 5.17 19.59 17.78
CA ALA A 297 4.30 20.10 18.86
C ALA A 297 4.81 19.70 20.24
N LEU A 298 5.30 18.48 20.39
CA LEU A 298 5.91 17.98 21.61
C LEU A 298 7.20 18.76 21.94
N THR A 299 8.06 18.96 20.93
CA THR A 299 9.28 19.78 21.06
C THR A 299 8.94 21.21 21.50
N TRP A 300 7.91 21.81 20.90
CA TRP A 300 7.40 23.12 21.30
C TRP A 300 6.92 23.13 22.75
N ALA A 301 6.15 22.13 23.19
CA ALA A 301 5.66 22.02 24.55
C ALA A 301 6.82 21.96 25.58
N VAL A 302 7.87 21.17 25.24
CA VAL A 302 9.11 21.09 26.05
C VAL A 302 9.79 22.45 26.15
N ALA A 303 9.97 23.14 25.04
CA ALA A 303 10.62 24.45 25.00
C ALA A 303 9.83 25.50 25.78
N GLN A 304 8.50 25.40 25.82
CA GLN A 304 7.63 26.32 26.58
C GLN A 304 7.66 26.09 28.11
N SER A 305 7.97 24.90 28.56
CA SER A 305 7.97 24.58 30.00
C SER A 305 8.94 25.42 30.84
N GLY A 306 10.00 25.93 30.23
CA GLY A 306 10.98 26.80 30.87
C GLY A 306 10.74 28.30 30.67
N ALA A 307 9.60 28.73 30.11
CA ALA A 307 9.37 30.12 29.70
C ALA A 307 9.42 31.11 30.88
N GLY A 308 8.86 30.76 32.04
CA GLY A 308 8.88 31.63 33.24
C GLY A 308 10.30 31.91 33.75
N ARG A 309 11.14 30.87 33.80
CA ARG A 309 12.54 30.98 34.23
C ARG A 309 13.37 31.76 33.20
N ARG A 310 13.14 31.50 31.93
CA ARG A 310 13.76 32.22 30.81
C ARG A 310 13.44 33.73 30.84
N ARG A 311 12.19 34.11 31.11
CA ARG A 311 11.77 35.49 31.23
C ARG A 311 12.53 36.21 32.36
N LYS A 312 12.68 35.58 33.53
CA LYS A 312 13.45 36.15 34.67
C LYS A 312 14.92 36.35 34.30
N GLU A 313 15.56 35.36 33.64
CA GLU A 313 16.95 35.44 33.21
C GLU A 313 17.16 36.51 32.14
N GLN A 314 16.27 36.59 31.16
CA GLN A 314 16.31 37.63 30.13
C GLN A 314 16.12 39.03 30.75
N ALA A 315 15.22 39.15 31.74
CA ALA A 315 15.05 40.40 32.48
C ALA A 315 16.34 40.80 33.24
N LEU A 316 16.98 39.85 33.96
CA LEU A 316 18.26 40.07 34.63
C LEU A 316 19.41 40.43 33.68
N LEU A 317 19.48 39.79 32.52
CA LEU A 317 20.49 40.14 31.52
C LEU A 317 20.24 41.52 30.92
N ARG A 318 18.98 41.91 30.75
CA ARG A 318 18.61 43.24 30.28
C ARG A 318 18.96 44.34 31.30
N THR A 319 18.70 44.13 32.61
CA THR A 319 19.11 45.06 33.64
C THR A 319 20.62 45.23 33.70
N ARG A 320 21.39 44.26 33.20
CA ARG A 320 22.86 44.31 33.02
C ARG A 320 23.30 44.84 31.67
N GLY A 321 22.40 45.44 30.87
CA GLY A 321 22.71 46.07 29.60
C GLY A 321 22.75 45.17 28.38
N ALA A 322 22.22 43.93 28.45
CA ALA A 322 22.16 43.09 27.28
C ALA A 322 21.11 43.57 26.28
N THR A 323 21.52 43.78 25.03
CA THR A 323 20.62 44.14 23.93
C THR A 323 19.78 42.96 23.47
N VAL A 324 18.63 43.24 22.83
CA VAL A 324 17.76 42.19 22.23
C VAL A 324 18.56 41.35 21.24
N GLY A 325 19.44 41.94 20.44
CA GLY A 325 20.31 41.23 19.48
C GLY A 325 21.23 40.21 20.18
N ARG A 326 21.83 40.55 21.33
CA ARG A 326 22.65 39.61 22.11
C ARG A 326 21.83 38.45 22.68
N LEU A 327 20.62 38.74 23.17
CA LEU A 327 19.71 37.70 23.68
C LEU A 327 19.27 36.75 22.56
N MET A 328 18.99 37.29 21.38
CA MET A 328 18.65 36.49 20.21
C MET A 328 19.84 35.66 19.69
N GLY A 329 21.07 36.22 19.72
CA GLY A 329 22.29 35.49 19.41
C GLY A 329 22.53 34.27 20.32
N LEU A 330 22.34 34.44 21.64
CA LEU A 330 22.42 33.34 22.60
C LEU A 330 21.32 32.28 22.39
N ALA A 331 20.10 32.70 22.06
CA ALA A 331 19.02 31.79 21.70
C ALA A 331 19.31 31.08 20.36
N GLY A 332 19.98 31.77 19.41
CA GLY A 332 20.43 31.16 18.15
C GLY A 332 21.47 30.06 18.36
N VAL A 333 22.42 30.25 19.27
CA VAL A 333 23.40 29.21 19.63
C VAL A 333 22.70 28.02 20.30
N GLU A 334 21.73 28.26 21.19
CA GLU A 334 20.93 27.18 21.79
C GLU A 334 20.17 26.41 20.73
N ALA A 335 19.50 27.08 19.76
CA ALA A 335 18.81 26.47 18.67
C ALA A 335 19.74 25.65 17.76
N ALA A 336 20.94 26.14 17.47
CA ALA A 336 21.94 25.46 16.68
C ALA A 336 22.43 24.16 17.35
N VAL A 337 22.71 24.21 18.67
CA VAL A 337 23.10 23.02 19.46
C VAL A 337 21.98 21.96 19.43
N VAL A 338 20.73 22.39 19.66
CA VAL A 338 19.56 21.48 19.61
C VAL A 338 19.40 20.90 18.21
N ALA A 339 19.55 21.70 17.16
CA ALA A 339 19.43 21.24 15.77
C ALA A 339 20.52 20.21 15.42
N VAL A 340 21.79 20.48 15.77
CA VAL A 340 22.91 19.58 15.48
C VAL A 340 22.77 18.25 16.23
N LEU A 341 22.49 18.31 17.55
CA LEU A 341 22.30 17.08 18.35
C LEU A 341 21.08 16.29 17.91
N GLY A 342 19.98 16.99 17.62
CA GLY A 342 18.76 16.37 17.12
C GLY A 342 18.93 15.75 15.73
N ALA A 343 19.61 16.45 14.82
CA ALA A 343 19.88 15.93 13.48
C ALA A 343 20.83 14.73 13.51
N ALA A 344 21.95 14.81 14.24
CA ALA A 344 22.90 13.72 14.34
C ALA A 344 22.27 12.46 14.96
N GLY A 345 21.56 12.63 16.09
CA GLY A 345 20.84 11.52 16.73
C GLY A 345 19.71 10.99 15.87
N GLY A 346 18.98 11.89 15.19
CA GLY A 346 17.86 11.52 14.30
C GLY A 346 18.30 10.72 13.07
N LEU A 347 19.36 11.17 12.39
CA LEU A 347 19.92 10.44 11.26
C LEU A 347 20.52 9.10 11.70
N GLY A 348 21.19 9.04 12.87
CA GLY A 348 21.68 7.78 13.43
C GLY A 348 20.55 6.78 13.72
N LEU A 349 19.44 7.25 14.31
CA LEU A 349 18.26 6.40 14.56
C LEU A 349 17.60 5.97 13.25
N ALA A 350 17.46 6.87 12.27
CA ALA A 350 16.89 6.55 10.97
C ALA A 350 17.75 5.50 10.22
N ALA A 351 19.09 5.62 10.27
CA ALA A 351 19.99 4.64 9.67
C ALA A 351 19.89 3.27 10.35
N LEU A 352 19.67 3.24 11.68
CA LEU A 352 19.39 2.00 12.41
C LEU A 352 18.06 1.38 11.93
N VAL A 353 16.99 2.16 11.82
CA VAL A 353 15.68 1.70 11.35
C VAL A 353 15.77 1.19 9.92
N ASP A 354 16.45 1.92 9.01
CA ASP A 354 16.65 1.52 7.62
C ASP A 354 17.36 0.16 7.53
N ARG A 355 18.42 0.00 8.30
CA ARG A 355 19.21 -1.24 8.32
C ARG A 355 18.46 -2.45 8.90
N TRP A 356 17.66 -2.24 9.96
CA TRP A 356 16.99 -3.33 10.68
C TRP A 356 15.61 -3.67 10.14
N ALA A 357 14.87 -2.67 9.67
CA ALA A 357 13.48 -2.85 9.25
C ALA A 357 13.33 -3.01 7.73
N PHE A 358 14.18 -2.35 6.93
CA PHE A 358 14.02 -2.29 5.48
C PHE A 358 15.12 -3.00 4.69
N HIS A 359 16.21 -3.40 5.34
CA HIS A 359 17.41 -3.94 4.65
C HIS A 359 17.85 -3.02 3.49
N GLY A 360 17.63 -1.69 3.68
CA GLY A 360 17.77 -0.68 2.64
C GLY A 360 19.23 -0.41 2.23
N THR A 361 19.37 0.14 1.06
CA THR A 361 20.66 0.56 0.50
C THR A 361 21.20 1.87 1.06
N GLY A 362 20.47 2.45 2.01
CA GLY A 362 20.78 3.72 2.67
C GLY A 362 19.79 4.84 2.32
N ILE A 363 19.78 5.86 3.18
CA ILE A 363 18.87 7.01 3.04
C ILE A 363 19.45 7.97 1.99
N PRO A 364 18.69 8.37 0.95
CA PRO A 364 19.15 9.34 -0.04
C PRO A 364 19.56 10.69 0.58
N LEU A 365 20.62 11.29 0.06
CA LEU A 365 21.15 12.57 0.56
C LEU A 365 20.07 13.68 0.56
N SER A 366 19.19 13.70 -0.44
CA SER A 366 18.07 14.65 -0.52
C SER A 366 17.15 14.56 0.69
N TRP A 367 16.76 13.37 1.10
CA TRP A 367 15.92 13.15 2.26
C TRP A 367 16.65 13.43 3.58
N MET A 368 17.94 13.12 3.67
CA MET A 368 18.77 13.52 4.82
C MET A 368 18.80 15.04 4.97
N LEU A 369 18.99 15.78 3.88
CA LEU A 369 18.98 17.24 3.89
C LEU A 369 17.61 17.80 4.24
N ILE A 370 16.53 17.30 3.67
CA ILE A 370 15.14 17.70 3.98
C ILE A 370 14.87 17.50 5.48
N ALA A 371 15.17 16.32 6.01
CA ALA A 371 14.97 16.01 7.42
C ALA A 371 15.79 16.94 8.33
N CYS A 372 17.06 17.22 7.99
CA CYS A 372 17.90 18.15 8.73
C CYS A 372 17.37 19.59 8.67
N VAL A 373 16.92 20.06 7.51
CA VAL A 373 16.33 21.41 7.35
C VAL A 373 15.06 21.54 8.18
N VAL A 374 14.15 20.55 8.10
CA VAL A 374 12.94 20.53 8.92
C VAL A 374 13.29 20.47 10.41
N GLY A 375 14.24 19.64 10.81
CA GLY A 375 14.72 19.59 12.19
C GLY A 375 15.30 20.92 12.67
N ALA A 376 16.08 21.59 11.85
CA ALA A 376 16.62 22.92 12.14
C ALA A 376 15.53 23.99 12.24
N LEU A 377 14.52 23.96 11.37
CA LEU A 377 13.36 24.84 11.43
C LEU A 377 12.53 24.61 12.70
N VAL A 378 12.31 23.35 13.09
CA VAL A 378 11.64 23.01 14.36
C VAL A 378 12.43 23.51 15.55
N ALA A 379 13.76 23.29 15.57
CA ALA A 379 14.64 23.80 16.64
C ALA A 379 14.63 25.34 16.69
N ALA A 380 14.75 25.99 15.55
CA ALA A 380 14.68 27.44 15.46
C ALA A 380 13.33 27.99 15.92
N ALA A 381 12.23 27.44 15.43
CA ALA A 381 10.89 27.86 15.81
C ALA A 381 10.64 27.68 17.30
N THR A 382 11.01 26.55 17.88
CA THR A 382 10.77 26.20 19.28
C THR A 382 11.63 27.03 20.26
N VAL A 383 12.81 27.50 19.86
CA VAL A 383 13.72 28.26 20.71
C VAL A 383 13.65 29.78 20.43
N LEU A 384 13.72 30.19 19.15
CA LEU A 384 13.82 31.63 18.78
C LEU A 384 12.48 32.35 18.88
N VAL A 385 11.35 31.72 18.49
CA VAL A 385 10.04 32.38 18.50
C VAL A 385 9.65 32.79 19.95
N PRO A 386 9.72 31.87 20.95
CA PRO A 386 9.46 32.25 22.33
C PRO A 386 10.47 33.27 22.87
N ALA A 387 11.75 33.10 22.52
CA ALA A 387 12.79 34.04 22.96
C ALA A 387 12.53 35.47 22.44
N ARG A 388 12.16 35.60 21.14
CA ARG A 388 11.79 36.89 20.54
C ARG A 388 10.54 37.49 21.17
N TYR A 389 9.52 36.65 21.40
CA TYR A 389 8.30 37.11 22.04
C TYR A 389 8.52 37.60 23.48
N ASP A 390 9.28 36.83 24.27
CA ASP A 390 9.63 37.20 25.64
C ASP A 390 10.54 38.44 25.69
N ALA A 391 11.50 38.56 24.78
CA ALA A 391 12.39 39.71 24.66
C ALA A 391 11.63 41.01 24.32
N ARG A 392 10.59 40.98 23.53
CA ARG A 392 9.78 42.15 23.16
C ARG A 392 8.82 42.60 24.29
N ARG A 393 8.44 41.67 25.18
CA ARG A 393 7.46 41.90 26.26
C ARG A 393 8.04 42.16 27.63
N ALA A 394 9.35 42.20 27.77
CA ALA A 394 10.03 42.40 29.07
C ALA A 394 10.06 43.86 29.54
N THR A 395 9.05 44.68 29.20
CA THR A 395 8.91 46.05 29.76
C THR A 395 7.77 46.08 30.78
N ILE A 396 7.94 46.85 31.86
CA ILE A 396 6.96 46.98 32.96
C ILE A 396 5.59 47.47 32.44
N VAL A 397 5.59 48.26 31.37
CA VAL A 397 4.37 48.76 30.70
C VAL A 397 3.56 47.61 30.05
N SER A 398 4.20 46.55 29.52
CA SER A 398 3.51 45.46 28.93
C SER A 398 2.81 44.51 29.91
N GLY A 399 3.13 44.57 31.18
CA GLY A 399 2.39 43.88 32.26
C GLY A 399 1.00 44.47 32.49
N ARG A 400 0.84 45.80 32.32
CA ARG A 400 -0.46 46.46 32.42
C ARG A 400 -1.36 46.30 31.20
N THR A 401 -0.81 46.29 29.98
CA THR A 401 -1.56 46.08 28.72
C THR A 401 -1.96 44.65 28.48
N ALA A 402 -1.44 43.68 29.24
CA ALA A 402 -1.87 42.27 29.18
C ALA A 402 -3.31 42.04 29.68
N VAL A 403 -3.86 43.00 30.44
CA VAL A 403 -5.24 42.91 30.99
C VAL A 403 -6.27 43.29 29.90
N GLU A 404 -5.90 44.11 28.93
CA GLU A 404 -6.83 44.60 27.87
C GLU A 404 -6.91 43.78 26.57
N ARG A 405 -6.32 42.61 26.52
CA ARG A 405 -6.45 41.82 25.32
C ARG A 405 -7.89 41.36 25.08
N ARG A 406 -8.46 41.78 23.95
CA ARG A 406 -9.62 41.13 23.34
C ARG A 406 -9.36 39.62 23.24
N THR A 407 -9.83 38.87 24.20
CA THR A 407 -9.85 37.42 24.08
C THR A 407 -10.90 37.04 23.05
N VAL A 408 -10.50 36.33 21.99
CA VAL A 408 -11.46 35.73 21.06
C VAL A 408 -12.51 34.97 21.87
N PRO A 409 -13.81 35.30 21.68
CA PRO A 409 -14.86 34.68 22.47
C PRO A 409 -14.84 33.16 22.30
N ARG A 410 -15.09 32.44 23.38
CA ARG A 410 -15.06 30.95 23.32
C ARG A 410 -16.05 30.34 22.36
N THR A 411 -17.14 31.02 22.14
CA THR A 411 -18.12 30.66 21.12
C THR A 411 -17.47 30.54 19.75
N ALA A 412 -16.55 31.45 19.41
CA ALA A 412 -15.81 31.37 18.12
C ALA A 412 -14.93 30.11 18.03
N TRP A 413 -14.31 29.67 19.13
CA TRP A 413 -13.54 28.42 19.16
C TRP A 413 -14.44 27.17 19.05
N TRP A 414 -15.65 27.18 19.65
CA TRP A 414 -16.63 26.14 19.45
C TRP A 414 -17.10 26.10 17.99
N VAL A 415 -17.43 27.26 17.40
CA VAL A 415 -17.79 27.36 15.99
C VAL A 415 -16.69 26.85 15.10
N LEU A 416 -15.43 27.22 15.37
CA LEU A 416 -14.27 26.74 14.62
C LEU A 416 -14.13 25.19 14.72
N GLY A 417 -14.12 24.66 15.94
CA GLY A 417 -13.94 23.23 16.15
C GLY A 417 -15.05 22.39 15.55
N LEU A 418 -16.30 22.76 15.78
CA LEU A 418 -17.46 22.09 15.21
C LEU A 418 -17.55 22.29 13.70
N GLY A 419 -17.19 23.48 13.20
CA GLY A 419 -17.10 23.76 11.76
C GLY A 419 -16.06 22.88 11.04
N LEU A 420 -14.88 22.68 11.66
CA LEU A 420 -13.87 21.76 11.13
C LEU A 420 -14.36 20.31 11.12
N LEU A 421 -15.04 19.86 12.17
CA LEU A 421 -15.62 18.51 12.22
C LEU A 421 -16.77 18.35 11.21
N ALA A 422 -17.62 19.37 11.05
CA ALA A 422 -18.68 19.34 10.03
C ALA A 422 -18.10 19.35 8.61
N GLY A 423 -17.06 20.14 8.37
CA GLY A 423 -16.31 20.13 7.10
C GLY A 423 -15.68 18.77 6.80
N SER A 424 -15.08 18.14 7.82
CA SER A 424 -14.55 16.77 7.71
C SER A 424 -15.64 15.77 7.32
N LEU A 425 -16.80 15.83 7.99
CA LEU A 425 -17.93 14.94 7.69
C LEU A 425 -18.53 15.21 6.29
N ALA A 426 -18.57 16.48 5.87
CA ALA A 426 -19.04 16.84 4.53
C ALA A 426 -18.10 16.29 3.44
N VAL A 427 -16.80 16.44 3.60
CA VAL A 427 -15.80 15.83 2.70
C VAL A 427 -15.95 14.31 2.69
N PHE A 428 -16.07 13.69 3.86
CA PHE A 428 -16.24 12.23 3.96
C PHE A 428 -17.51 11.75 3.23
N ARG A 429 -18.64 12.45 3.38
CA ARG A 429 -19.89 12.08 2.69
C ARG A 429 -19.83 12.33 1.18
N ALA A 430 -19.26 13.44 0.76
CA ALA A 430 -19.11 13.75 -0.64
C ALA A 430 -18.25 12.71 -1.36
N THR A 431 -17.11 12.39 -0.76
CA THR A 431 -16.18 11.40 -1.31
C THR A 431 -16.69 9.96 -1.20
N SER A 432 -17.47 9.60 -0.15
CA SER A 432 -18.06 8.26 -0.04
C SER A 432 -19.21 8.01 -1.01
N ALA A 433 -19.88 9.07 -1.47
CA ALA A 433 -20.99 8.96 -2.44
C ALA A 433 -20.50 8.69 -3.87
N THR A 434 -19.29 9.10 -4.20
CA THR A 434 -18.69 8.89 -5.53
C THR A 434 -18.06 7.49 -5.68
N ASN A 435 -18.23 6.60 -4.70
CA ASN A 435 -17.50 5.35 -4.59
C ASN A 435 -16.09 5.58 -5.13
N TYR A 436 -15.07 5.65 -4.29
CA TYR A 436 -13.67 5.76 -4.74
C TYR A 436 -13.34 4.61 -5.67
N ALA A 437 -14.06 4.58 -6.79
CA ALA A 437 -13.74 3.66 -7.84
C ALA A 437 -12.35 4.11 -8.31
N LEU A 438 -11.37 3.28 -8.16
CA LEU A 438 -10.46 3.04 -9.25
C LEU A 438 -11.39 3.00 -10.45
N VAL A 439 -11.47 4.09 -11.21
CA VAL A 439 -12.13 4.05 -12.50
C VAL A 439 -11.19 3.19 -13.31
N LEU A 440 -11.44 1.89 -13.29
CA LEU A 440 -10.99 1.02 -14.33
C LEU A 440 -11.56 1.67 -15.58
N ALA A 441 -10.70 2.27 -16.39
CA ALA A 441 -11.11 2.61 -17.75
C ALA A 441 -11.69 1.31 -18.33
N PRO A 442 -12.87 1.35 -18.97
CA PRO A 442 -13.35 0.18 -19.67
C PRO A 442 -12.20 -0.27 -20.57
N GLU A 443 -11.78 -1.53 -20.42
CA GLU A 443 -10.69 -2.15 -21.13
C GLU A 443 -9.25 -1.79 -20.68
N GLY A 444 -8.89 -2.25 -19.48
CA GLY A 444 -7.57 -2.81 -19.24
C GLY A 444 -6.43 -1.92 -18.76
N THR A 445 -6.52 -0.61 -18.64
CA THR A 445 -5.46 0.20 -18.02
C THR A 445 -5.95 0.93 -16.77
N PRO A 446 -5.42 0.60 -15.57
CA PRO A 446 -5.79 1.31 -14.35
C PRO A 446 -5.23 2.74 -14.38
N THR A 447 -6.05 3.73 -14.70
CA THR A 447 -5.74 5.13 -14.46
C THR A 447 -6.19 5.50 -13.05
N LEU A 448 -5.24 5.66 -12.13
CA LEU A 448 -5.48 6.16 -10.79
C LEU A 448 -5.79 7.65 -10.85
N SER A 449 -7.06 8.04 -10.82
CA SER A 449 -7.43 9.43 -10.57
C SER A 449 -7.43 9.69 -9.06
N VAL A 450 -6.47 10.48 -8.58
CA VAL A 450 -6.37 10.86 -7.17
C VAL A 450 -7.28 12.01 -6.86
N ASP A 451 -8.30 11.79 -6.04
CA ASP A 451 -9.08 12.89 -5.46
C ASP A 451 -8.34 13.49 -4.25
N TYR A 452 -7.56 14.55 -4.49
CA TYR A 452 -6.80 15.24 -3.43
C TYR A 452 -7.70 15.83 -2.34
N TRP A 453 -8.97 16.12 -2.59
CA TRP A 453 -9.91 16.62 -1.60
C TRP A 453 -10.22 15.60 -0.52
N ALA A 454 -10.16 14.32 -0.84
CA ALA A 454 -10.37 13.24 0.12
C ALA A 454 -9.40 13.30 1.31
N PHE A 455 -8.16 13.76 1.07
CA PHE A 455 -7.14 13.91 2.10
C PHE A 455 -7.41 15.08 3.06
N ALA A 456 -8.24 16.05 2.67
CA ALA A 456 -8.63 17.15 3.55
C ALA A 456 -9.50 16.66 4.73
N GLY A 457 -10.31 15.61 4.53
CA GLY A 457 -11.21 15.07 5.56
C GLY A 457 -10.51 14.67 6.85
N PRO A 458 -9.54 13.75 6.82
CA PRO A 458 -8.75 13.36 8.01
C PRO A 458 -8.01 14.51 8.67
N ALA A 459 -7.45 15.45 7.88
CA ALA A 459 -6.75 16.60 8.41
C ALA A 459 -7.70 17.55 9.18
N LEU A 460 -8.90 17.79 8.65
CA LEU A 460 -9.94 18.58 9.32
C LEU A 460 -10.45 17.87 10.59
N LEU A 461 -10.60 16.54 10.56
CA LEU A 461 -10.99 15.75 11.74
C LEU A 461 -9.94 15.87 12.85
N TRP A 462 -8.67 15.79 12.50
CA TRP A 462 -7.56 15.87 13.44
C TRP A 462 -7.48 17.26 14.10
N ALA A 463 -7.55 18.32 13.28
CA ALA A 463 -7.54 19.70 13.76
C ALA A 463 -8.80 20.03 14.58
N GLY A 464 -9.98 19.68 14.07
CA GLY A 464 -11.25 19.91 14.74
C GLY A 464 -11.37 19.14 16.06
N GLY A 465 -10.95 17.86 16.05
CA GLY A 465 -10.88 17.03 17.25
C GLY A 465 -9.96 17.59 18.33
N ALA A 466 -8.80 18.14 17.96
CA ALA A 466 -7.89 18.81 18.87
C ALA A 466 -8.54 20.04 19.54
N VAL A 467 -9.22 20.87 18.74
CA VAL A 467 -9.92 22.08 19.26
C VAL A 467 -11.07 21.67 20.18
N VAL A 468 -11.87 20.69 19.79
CA VAL A 468 -13.01 20.22 20.62
C VAL A 468 -12.51 19.55 21.90
N ALA A 469 -11.49 18.71 21.84
CA ALA A 469 -10.87 18.11 23.03
C ALA A 469 -10.33 19.19 23.97
N TRP A 470 -9.67 20.22 23.44
CA TRP A 470 -9.22 21.37 24.22
C TRP A 470 -10.37 22.08 24.93
N LEU A 471 -11.49 22.34 24.25
CA LEU A 471 -12.67 23.01 24.80
C LEU A 471 -13.40 22.15 25.86
N LEU A 472 -13.54 20.84 25.62
CA LEU A 472 -14.19 19.92 26.55
C LEU A 472 -13.40 19.80 27.87
N VAL A 473 -12.08 19.66 27.79
CA VAL A 473 -11.21 19.58 28.97
C VAL A 473 -11.16 20.92 29.70
N ASP A 474 -11.10 22.06 28.99
CA ASP A 474 -11.20 23.39 29.62
C ASP A 474 -12.54 23.59 30.35
N LEU A 475 -13.65 23.10 29.74
CA LEU A 475 -14.98 23.12 30.34
C LEU A 475 -15.07 22.23 31.60
N LEU A 476 -14.52 21.01 31.53
CA LEU A 476 -14.45 20.06 32.65
C LEU A 476 -13.67 20.67 33.83
N LEU A 477 -12.51 21.25 33.55
CA LEU A 477 -11.69 21.87 34.60
C LEU A 477 -12.31 23.13 35.22
N ARG A 478 -13.19 23.83 34.50
CA ARG A 478 -13.90 25.04 35.00
C ARG A 478 -15.13 24.71 35.80
N ARG A 479 -16.03 23.86 35.20
CA ARG A 479 -17.35 23.57 35.78
C ARG A 479 -17.40 22.26 36.55
N GLY A 480 -16.51 21.31 36.22
CA GLY A 480 -16.47 19.97 36.78
C GLY A 480 -15.73 19.83 38.13
N ARG A 481 -15.41 20.94 38.83
CA ARG A 481 -14.69 20.86 40.11
C ARG A 481 -15.31 19.90 41.13
N PRO A 482 -16.64 19.87 41.34
CA PRO A 482 -17.24 18.95 42.30
C PRO A 482 -17.12 17.50 41.88
N VAL A 483 -17.21 17.22 40.57
CA VAL A 483 -17.03 15.89 40.03
C VAL A 483 -15.59 15.43 40.18
N LEU A 484 -14.61 16.28 39.85
CA LEU A 484 -13.20 15.98 40.00
C LEU A 484 -12.82 15.79 41.49
N ALA A 485 -13.36 16.59 42.38
CA ALA A 485 -13.15 16.43 43.82
C ALA A 485 -13.68 15.07 44.34
N ARG A 486 -14.83 14.62 43.86
CA ARG A 486 -15.35 13.29 44.19
C ARG A 486 -14.46 12.17 43.61
N LEU A 487 -14.07 12.29 42.33
CA LEU A 487 -13.24 11.32 41.62
C LEU A 487 -11.86 11.14 42.26
N PHE A 488 -11.26 12.26 42.79
CA PHE A 488 -9.93 12.21 43.38
C PHE A 488 -9.93 11.88 44.89
N ARG A 489 -11.07 11.67 45.51
CA ARG A 489 -11.16 11.27 46.93
C ARG A 489 -10.28 10.06 47.28
N PRO A 490 -10.24 8.98 46.47
CA PRO A 490 -9.42 7.80 46.80
C PRO A 490 -7.92 8.11 46.85
N ALA A 491 -7.44 9.00 45.96
CA ALA A 491 -6.03 9.32 45.81
C ALA A 491 -5.55 10.46 46.73
N ALA A 492 -6.40 11.49 46.97
CA ALA A 492 -6.04 12.71 47.66
C ALA A 492 -6.76 12.92 49.01
N GLY A 493 -7.71 12.04 49.37
CA GLY A 493 -8.45 12.12 50.62
C GLY A 493 -9.14 13.48 50.83
N VAL A 494 -8.95 14.06 51.99
CA VAL A 494 -9.54 15.36 52.39
C VAL A 494 -9.07 16.52 51.48
N LEU A 495 -7.88 16.40 50.84
CA LEU A 495 -7.35 17.43 49.92
C LEU A 495 -7.89 17.34 48.50
N SER A 496 -8.83 16.43 48.19
CA SER A 496 -9.39 16.28 46.83
C SER A 496 -10.00 17.60 46.29
N GLY A 497 -10.64 18.40 47.12
CA GLY A 497 -11.16 19.71 46.73
C GLY A 497 -10.06 20.73 46.40
N THR A 498 -8.95 20.73 47.15
CA THR A 498 -7.78 21.57 46.86
C THR A 498 -7.03 21.12 45.61
N VAL A 499 -6.96 19.80 45.33
CA VAL A 499 -6.44 19.23 44.10
C VAL A 499 -7.26 19.69 42.90
N ALA A 500 -8.59 19.54 42.94
CA ALA A 500 -9.49 19.98 41.89
C ALA A 500 -9.40 21.49 41.63
N ALA A 501 -9.30 22.30 42.67
CA ALA A 501 -9.11 23.76 42.60
C ALA A 501 -7.73 24.11 41.97
N GLY A 502 -6.66 23.39 42.36
CA GLY A 502 -5.32 23.55 41.80
C GLY A 502 -5.27 23.27 40.31
N LEU A 503 -5.86 22.14 39.87
CA LEU A 503 -5.99 21.75 38.47
C LEU A 503 -6.77 22.79 37.64
N SER A 504 -7.87 23.30 38.22
CA SER A 504 -8.69 24.33 37.57
C SER A 504 -7.93 25.70 37.44
N ARG A 505 -7.05 26.06 38.37
CA ARG A 505 -6.22 27.28 38.27
C ARG A 505 -5.13 27.14 37.20
N GLN A 506 -4.57 25.94 37.02
CA GLN A 506 -3.50 25.65 36.08
C GLN A 506 -4.03 24.94 34.80
N ARG A 507 -5.32 25.15 34.50
CA ARG A 507 -6.01 24.51 33.40
C ARG A 507 -5.27 24.57 32.06
N GLY A 508 -4.56 25.67 31.76
CA GLY A 508 -3.85 25.82 30.49
C GLY A 508 -2.77 24.79 30.25
N THR A 509 -2.03 24.40 31.30
CA THR A 509 -1.01 23.35 31.21
C THR A 509 -1.66 21.98 31.08
N VAL A 510 -2.65 21.66 31.93
CA VAL A 510 -3.35 20.36 31.93
C VAL A 510 -4.05 20.13 30.61
N VAL A 511 -4.74 21.14 30.06
CA VAL A 511 -5.44 21.02 28.77
C VAL A 511 -4.47 20.71 27.62
N ARG A 512 -3.33 21.43 27.56
CA ARG A 512 -2.28 21.16 26.55
C ARG A 512 -1.76 19.73 26.66
N SER A 513 -1.58 19.27 27.88
CA SER A 513 -1.13 17.91 28.19
C SER A 513 -2.10 16.86 27.67
N VAL A 514 -3.38 17.03 27.97
CA VAL A 514 -4.45 16.13 27.50
C VAL A 514 -4.55 16.15 25.98
N VAL A 515 -4.51 17.32 25.34
CA VAL A 515 -4.61 17.43 23.88
C VAL A 515 -3.42 16.79 23.17
N LEU A 516 -2.19 17.02 23.66
CA LEU A 516 -0.99 16.39 23.08
C LEU A 516 -1.03 14.86 23.20
N LEU A 517 -1.45 14.35 24.37
CA LEU A 517 -1.61 12.92 24.55
C LEU A 517 -2.74 12.37 23.67
N ALA A 518 -3.88 13.09 23.59
CA ALA A 518 -4.99 12.68 22.73
C ALA A 518 -4.58 12.59 21.26
N LEU A 519 -3.85 13.58 20.75
CA LEU A 519 -3.36 13.58 19.38
C LEU A 519 -2.34 12.46 19.14
N ALA A 520 -1.44 12.21 20.09
CA ALA A 520 -0.48 11.11 20.00
C ALA A 520 -1.17 9.74 20.01
N CYS A 521 -2.15 9.54 20.90
CA CYS A 521 -2.96 8.33 20.93
C CYS A 521 -3.83 8.19 19.67
N ALA A 522 -4.41 9.28 19.16
CA ALA A 522 -5.20 9.27 17.94
C ALA A 522 -4.37 8.83 16.72
N PHE A 523 -3.16 9.36 16.60
CA PHE A 523 -2.20 8.95 15.56
C PHE A 523 -1.84 7.46 15.69
N ALA A 524 -1.48 7.02 16.91
CA ALA A 524 -1.12 5.62 17.16
C ALA A 524 -2.27 4.65 16.89
N VAL A 525 -3.50 4.99 17.32
CA VAL A 525 -4.69 4.17 17.09
C VAL A 525 -5.03 4.11 15.60
N SER A 526 -5.05 5.26 14.90
CA SER A 526 -5.40 5.29 13.48
C SER A 526 -4.40 4.51 12.63
N THR A 527 -3.10 4.69 12.84
CA THR A 527 -2.05 3.93 12.15
C THR A 527 -2.13 2.43 12.49
N GLY A 528 -2.39 2.09 13.75
CA GLY A 528 -2.51 0.69 14.19
C GLY A 528 -3.68 -0.05 13.57
N VAL A 529 -4.86 0.57 13.56
CA VAL A 529 -6.08 0.00 12.95
C VAL A 529 -5.91 -0.11 11.43
N PHE A 530 -5.40 0.94 10.78
CA PHE A 530 -5.12 0.91 9.34
C PHE A 530 -4.17 -0.23 8.97
N ASN A 531 -3.03 -0.37 9.65
CA ASN A 531 -2.07 -1.44 9.41
C ASN A 531 -2.66 -2.84 9.63
N SER A 532 -3.48 -3.00 10.67
CA SER A 532 -4.13 -4.29 10.95
C SER A 532 -5.14 -4.65 9.86
N THR A 533 -5.94 -3.68 9.41
CA THR A 533 -6.91 -3.85 8.32
C THR A 533 -6.20 -4.18 7.01
N TYR A 534 -5.13 -3.44 6.69
CA TYR A 534 -4.32 -3.69 5.50
C TYR A 534 -3.71 -5.09 5.48
N ARG A 535 -3.12 -5.53 6.60
CA ARG A 535 -2.55 -6.89 6.73
C ARG A 535 -3.61 -7.98 6.62
N GLN A 536 -4.77 -7.76 7.21
CA GLN A 536 -5.87 -8.72 7.10
C GLN A 536 -6.32 -8.85 5.65
N GLN A 537 -6.47 -7.72 4.95
CA GLN A 537 -6.91 -7.73 3.55
C GLN A 537 -5.85 -8.33 2.63
N ALA A 538 -4.58 -7.96 2.79
CA ALA A 538 -3.48 -8.59 2.05
C ALA A 538 -3.37 -10.11 2.32
N ALA A 539 -3.73 -10.56 3.50
CA ALA A 539 -3.78 -11.99 3.79
C ALA A 539 -4.95 -12.69 3.08
N VAL A 540 -6.12 -12.03 2.97
CA VAL A 540 -7.28 -12.55 2.24
C VAL A 540 -6.97 -12.67 0.75
N ASP A 541 -6.44 -11.60 0.14
CA ASP A 541 -6.06 -11.56 -1.26
C ASP A 541 -4.94 -12.57 -1.59
N ALA A 542 -3.94 -12.70 -0.72
CA ALA A 542 -2.91 -13.72 -0.90
C ALA A 542 -3.44 -15.16 -0.81
N VAL A 543 -4.46 -15.41 0.03
CA VAL A 543 -5.12 -16.72 0.09
C VAL A 543 -5.90 -16.98 -1.20
N LEU A 544 -6.59 -15.97 -1.76
CA LEU A 544 -7.26 -16.10 -3.05
C LEU A 544 -6.26 -16.37 -4.17
N THR A 545 -5.18 -15.60 -4.24
CA THR A 545 -4.15 -15.73 -5.27
C THR A 545 -3.40 -17.07 -5.18
N ASN A 546 -2.98 -17.46 -3.98
CA ASN A 546 -2.21 -18.69 -3.79
C ASN A 546 -3.09 -19.95 -3.67
N GLY A 547 -4.29 -19.82 -3.18
CA GLY A 547 -5.27 -20.89 -2.99
C GLY A 547 -5.07 -21.74 -1.73
N ALA A 548 -3.86 -21.88 -1.20
CA ALA A 548 -3.53 -22.66 0.00
C ALA A 548 -2.21 -22.18 0.66
N ASP A 549 -1.74 -22.84 1.71
CA ASP A 549 -0.44 -22.56 2.34
C ASP A 549 0.73 -22.75 1.36
N VAL A 550 0.69 -23.83 0.58
CA VAL A 550 1.62 -24.12 -0.53
C VAL A 550 0.81 -24.58 -1.71
N THR A 551 1.08 -24.03 -2.88
CA THR A 551 0.38 -24.38 -4.11
C THR A 551 1.37 -24.87 -5.16
N VAL A 552 1.02 -25.98 -5.79
CA VAL A 552 1.81 -26.58 -6.88
C VAL A 552 0.97 -26.54 -8.15
N THR A 553 1.46 -25.89 -9.18
CA THR A 553 0.78 -25.81 -10.49
C THR A 553 1.58 -26.50 -11.57
N GLN A 554 0.93 -27.37 -12.32
CA GLN A 554 1.50 -28.06 -13.49
C GLN A 554 0.35 -28.53 -14.39
N PRO A 555 0.50 -28.53 -15.72
CA PRO A 555 -0.59 -28.85 -16.65
C PRO A 555 -1.30 -30.18 -16.40
N ALA A 556 -0.62 -31.17 -15.86
CA ALA A 556 -1.20 -32.49 -15.57
C ALA A 556 -0.51 -33.15 -14.39
N LEU A 557 -1.04 -32.91 -13.20
CA LEU A 557 -0.61 -33.57 -11.98
C LEU A 557 -1.38 -34.87 -11.75
N SER A 558 -0.65 -35.95 -11.52
CA SER A 558 -1.21 -37.28 -11.33
C SER A 558 -1.56 -37.58 -9.85
N ALA A 559 -2.26 -38.68 -9.59
CA ALA A 559 -2.46 -39.17 -8.22
C ALA A 559 -1.12 -39.50 -7.53
N ALA A 560 -0.10 -39.96 -8.31
CA ALA A 560 1.24 -40.20 -7.77
C ALA A 560 1.93 -38.92 -7.31
N ASP A 561 1.75 -37.82 -8.03
CA ASP A 561 2.31 -36.53 -7.63
C ASP A 561 1.60 -35.96 -6.40
N THR A 562 0.28 -36.18 -6.30
CA THR A 562 -0.47 -35.88 -5.07
C THR A 562 0.07 -36.65 -3.87
N ALA A 563 0.37 -37.94 -4.05
CA ALA A 563 0.96 -38.79 -3.01
C ALA A 563 2.39 -38.34 -2.62
N LYS A 564 3.22 -37.95 -3.60
CA LYS A 564 4.57 -37.41 -3.34
C LYS A 564 4.49 -36.12 -2.51
N LEU A 565 3.57 -35.21 -2.85
CA LEU A 565 3.39 -33.98 -2.11
C LEU A 565 2.85 -34.24 -0.70
N ALA A 566 1.92 -35.18 -0.55
CA ALA A 566 1.39 -35.59 0.76
C ALA A 566 2.45 -36.23 1.68
N ALA A 567 3.50 -36.82 1.11
CA ALA A 567 4.62 -37.42 1.85
C ALA A 567 5.67 -36.35 2.28
N VAL A 568 5.57 -35.10 1.84
CA VAL A 568 6.50 -34.03 2.22
C VAL A 568 6.32 -33.69 3.72
N PRO A 569 7.41 -33.69 4.52
CA PRO A 569 7.32 -33.34 5.93
C PRO A 569 6.74 -31.93 6.14
N GLY A 570 5.71 -31.84 7.00
CA GLY A 570 5.00 -30.60 7.27
C GLY A 570 3.70 -30.42 6.49
N VAL A 571 3.40 -31.24 5.50
CA VAL A 571 2.11 -31.28 4.82
C VAL A 571 1.11 -32.08 5.64
N ARG A 572 -0.05 -31.50 5.93
CA ARG A 572 -1.16 -32.14 6.67
C ARG A 572 -2.21 -32.73 5.73
N HIS A 573 -2.52 -32.01 4.68
CA HIS A 573 -3.52 -32.39 3.69
C HIS A 573 -3.14 -31.86 2.31
N VAL A 574 -3.49 -32.59 1.26
CA VAL A 574 -3.35 -32.17 -0.14
C VAL A 574 -4.69 -32.27 -0.84
N GLU A 575 -5.17 -31.15 -1.37
CA GLU A 575 -6.40 -31.09 -2.15
C GLU A 575 -6.07 -30.89 -3.62
N PRO A 576 -6.39 -31.85 -4.49
CA PRO A 576 -6.23 -31.68 -5.93
C PRO A 576 -7.37 -30.83 -6.50
N LEU A 577 -7.02 -29.81 -7.24
CA LEU A 577 -7.92 -28.94 -7.97
C LEU A 577 -7.74 -29.19 -9.47
N GLN A 578 -8.78 -29.66 -10.16
CA GLN A 578 -8.75 -29.76 -11.62
C GLN A 578 -8.87 -28.35 -12.20
N HIS A 579 -7.98 -28.00 -13.12
CA HIS A 579 -8.08 -26.78 -13.90
C HIS A 579 -8.19 -27.16 -15.38
N ARG A 580 -9.27 -26.74 -16.01
CA ARG A 580 -9.58 -27.03 -17.42
C ARG A 580 -10.21 -25.81 -18.05
N PHE A 581 -10.34 -25.86 -19.37
CA PHE A 581 -11.06 -24.83 -20.10
C PHE A 581 -12.35 -25.42 -20.66
N ALA A 582 -13.42 -24.65 -20.56
CA ALA A 582 -14.76 -25.02 -21.04
C ALA A 582 -15.33 -23.91 -21.91
N TYR A 583 -15.94 -24.26 -23.04
CA TYR A 583 -16.68 -23.28 -23.81
C TYR A 583 -18.10 -23.13 -23.24
N VAL A 584 -18.45 -21.91 -22.86
CA VAL A 584 -19.80 -21.47 -22.56
C VAL A 584 -20.32 -20.71 -23.78
N GLY A 585 -21.21 -21.34 -24.60
CA GLY A 585 -21.52 -20.74 -25.88
C GLY A 585 -20.29 -20.68 -26.79
N ALA A 586 -19.83 -19.46 -27.08
CA ALA A 586 -18.61 -19.20 -27.83
C ALA A 586 -17.38 -18.97 -26.94
N ASP A 587 -17.57 -18.55 -25.69
CA ASP A 587 -16.50 -18.11 -24.80
C ASP A 587 -15.77 -19.29 -24.15
N LEU A 588 -14.44 -19.22 -24.17
CA LEU A 588 -13.58 -20.17 -23.47
C LEU A 588 -13.28 -19.65 -22.06
N GLN A 589 -13.78 -20.35 -21.05
CA GLN A 589 -13.66 -19.97 -19.64
C GLN A 589 -12.91 -21.01 -18.83
N ASP A 590 -12.32 -20.58 -17.73
CA ASP A 590 -11.68 -21.47 -16.76
C ASP A 590 -12.73 -22.32 -16.03
N LEU A 591 -12.51 -23.63 -15.96
CA LEU A 591 -13.36 -24.58 -15.24
C LEU A 591 -12.56 -25.26 -14.13
N TYR A 592 -12.97 -25.02 -12.90
CA TYR A 592 -12.37 -25.64 -11.71
C TYR A 592 -13.19 -26.85 -11.26
N GLY A 593 -12.58 -28.02 -11.27
CA GLY A 593 -13.15 -29.24 -10.72
C GLY A 593 -12.72 -29.44 -9.27
N VAL A 594 -13.69 -29.40 -8.36
CA VAL A 594 -13.46 -29.47 -6.90
C VAL A 594 -13.98 -30.78 -6.30
N ARG A 595 -13.43 -31.16 -5.15
CA ARG A 595 -14.01 -32.15 -4.24
C ARG A 595 -14.86 -31.41 -3.20
N PRO A 596 -16.21 -31.43 -3.31
CA PRO A 596 -17.05 -30.57 -2.48
C PRO A 596 -16.89 -30.83 -0.97
N ALA A 597 -16.57 -32.07 -0.57
CA ALA A 597 -16.45 -32.44 0.83
C ALA A 597 -15.22 -31.82 1.55
N SER A 598 -14.11 -31.57 0.80
CA SER A 598 -12.83 -31.18 1.39
C SER A 598 -12.38 -29.76 1.04
N ILE A 599 -12.81 -29.24 -0.12
CA ILE A 599 -12.33 -27.95 -0.65
C ILE A 599 -12.60 -26.76 0.29
N VAL A 600 -13.72 -26.78 1.04
CA VAL A 600 -14.08 -25.67 1.94
C VAL A 600 -13.00 -25.42 3.00
N SER A 601 -12.46 -26.49 3.56
CA SER A 601 -11.38 -26.39 4.56
C SER A 601 -10.01 -26.24 3.93
N ALA A 602 -9.71 -26.99 2.88
CA ALA A 602 -8.41 -27.00 2.21
C ALA A 602 -8.13 -25.69 1.47
N GLY A 603 -9.11 -25.13 0.78
CA GLY A 603 -9.03 -23.85 0.07
C GLY A 603 -9.41 -22.65 0.91
N ARG A 604 -9.71 -22.83 2.21
CA ARG A 604 -10.13 -21.75 3.15
C ARG A 604 -11.26 -20.89 2.58
N LEU A 605 -12.24 -21.51 1.91
CA LEU A 605 -13.32 -20.80 1.26
C LEU A 605 -14.15 -19.99 2.27
N GLN A 606 -14.34 -18.71 1.99
CA GLN A 606 -15.14 -17.79 2.80
C GLN A 606 -16.56 -17.66 2.25
N ASP A 607 -17.53 -17.43 3.12
CA ASP A 607 -18.93 -17.25 2.70
C ASP A 607 -19.11 -16.01 1.81
N ALA A 608 -18.29 -14.98 1.98
CA ALA A 608 -18.29 -13.77 1.16
C ALA A 608 -17.99 -14.02 -0.33
N TYR A 609 -17.30 -15.12 -0.66
CA TYR A 609 -16.99 -15.49 -2.05
C TYR A 609 -18.22 -15.96 -2.84
N PHE A 610 -19.34 -16.17 -2.21
CA PHE A 610 -20.52 -16.75 -2.80
C PHE A 610 -21.74 -15.85 -2.69
N SER A 611 -22.71 -16.04 -3.59
CA SER A 611 -24.02 -15.41 -3.53
C SER A 611 -25.12 -16.46 -3.42
N GLY A 612 -26.11 -16.20 -2.57
CA GLY A 612 -27.26 -17.08 -2.39
C GLY A 612 -27.03 -18.29 -1.47
N GLY A 613 -25.96 -18.24 -0.63
CA GLY A 613 -25.66 -19.28 0.36
C GLY A 613 -24.25 -19.16 0.92
N THR A 614 -23.96 -19.99 1.91
CA THR A 614 -22.60 -20.12 2.48
C THR A 614 -21.74 -21.02 1.60
N ALA A 615 -20.41 -20.91 1.72
CA ALA A 615 -19.44 -21.77 1.03
C ALA A 615 -19.80 -23.27 1.20
N ARG A 616 -20.10 -23.66 2.44
CA ARG A 616 -20.48 -25.04 2.76
C ARG A 616 -21.79 -25.45 2.08
N SER A 617 -22.84 -24.62 2.15
CA SER A 617 -24.15 -24.97 1.57
C SER A 617 -24.10 -25.12 0.05
N LEU A 618 -23.26 -24.33 -0.65
CA LEU A 618 -23.10 -24.45 -2.09
C LEU A 618 -22.24 -25.66 -2.47
N MET A 619 -21.23 -25.99 -1.70
CA MET A 619 -20.45 -27.21 -1.89
C MET A 619 -21.30 -28.46 -1.61
N ASP A 620 -22.18 -28.44 -0.60
CA ASP A 620 -23.11 -29.54 -0.33
C ASP A 620 -24.10 -29.74 -1.49
N ARG A 621 -24.57 -28.68 -2.14
CA ARG A 621 -25.37 -28.77 -3.38
C ARG A 621 -24.58 -29.45 -4.51
N LEU A 622 -23.32 -29.08 -4.72
CA LEU A 622 -22.45 -29.75 -5.71
C LEU A 622 -22.16 -31.22 -5.36
N ALA A 623 -22.14 -31.56 -4.07
CA ALA A 623 -21.99 -32.96 -3.64
C ALA A 623 -23.27 -33.78 -3.90
N GLN A 624 -24.43 -33.23 -3.60
CA GLN A 624 -25.74 -33.85 -3.78
C GLN A 624 -26.08 -33.99 -5.27
N ARG A 625 -25.71 -33.04 -6.10
CA ARG A 625 -25.94 -33.01 -7.52
C ARG A 625 -24.60 -32.94 -8.28
N PRO A 626 -24.06 -34.10 -8.69
CA PRO A 626 -22.74 -34.15 -9.32
C PRO A 626 -22.60 -33.34 -10.63
N ASP A 627 -23.67 -33.18 -11.41
CA ASP A 627 -23.76 -32.34 -12.60
C ASP A 627 -24.05 -30.85 -12.27
N GLY A 628 -23.98 -30.47 -11.00
CA GLY A 628 -24.10 -29.07 -10.54
C GLY A 628 -22.93 -28.21 -11.01
N LEU A 629 -23.23 -26.94 -11.27
CA LEU A 629 -22.28 -25.91 -11.71
C LEU A 629 -22.48 -24.65 -10.87
N LEU A 630 -21.40 -24.10 -10.34
CA LEU A 630 -21.37 -22.71 -9.87
C LEU A 630 -20.74 -21.87 -10.97
N VAL A 631 -21.28 -20.70 -11.18
CA VAL A 631 -20.90 -19.81 -12.29
C VAL A 631 -20.43 -18.48 -11.70
N SER A 632 -19.41 -17.87 -12.29
CA SER A 632 -18.96 -16.53 -11.88
C SER A 632 -20.10 -15.51 -12.00
N ALA A 633 -20.03 -14.44 -11.23
CA ALA A 633 -21.06 -13.40 -11.27
C ALA A 633 -21.17 -12.75 -12.65
N GLU A 634 -20.06 -12.56 -13.34
CA GLU A 634 -20.01 -12.01 -14.69
C GLU A 634 -20.63 -12.96 -15.71
N THR A 635 -20.19 -14.21 -15.76
CA THR A 635 -20.78 -15.21 -16.67
C THR A 635 -22.29 -15.38 -16.43
N ALA A 636 -22.75 -15.38 -15.16
CA ALA A 636 -24.18 -15.44 -14.86
C ALA A 636 -24.93 -14.24 -15.41
N HIS A 637 -24.33 -13.03 -15.33
CA HIS A 637 -24.91 -11.80 -15.85
C HIS A 637 -24.93 -11.79 -17.38
N ASP A 638 -23.82 -12.11 -18.05
CA ASP A 638 -23.67 -12.01 -19.50
C ASP A 638 -24.56 -13.02 -20.25
N PHE A 639 -24.66 -14.23 -19.69
CA PHE A 639 -25.55 -15.27 -20.26
C PHE A 639 -26.96 -15.28 -19.64
N GLN A 640 -27.26 -14.31 -18.74
CA GLN A 640 -28.56 -14.17 -18.05
C GLN A 640 -29.04 -15.49 -17.42
N LEU A 641 -28.15 -16.20 -16.73
CA LEU A 641 -28.41 -17.51 -16.17
C LEU A 641 -29.19 -17.38 -14.83
N HIS A 642 -30.13 -18.27 -14.62
CA HIS A 642 -30.88 -18.39 -13.39
C HIS A 642 -30.63 -19.76 -12.71
N PRO A 643 -30.60 -19.83 -11.37
CA PRO A 643 -30.43 -21.09 -10.66
C PRO A 643 -31.44 -22.14 -11.11
N GLY A 644 -30.96 -23.33 -11.51
CA GLY A 644 -31.74 -24.38 -12.08
C GLY A 644 -31.63 -24.57 -13.60
N ASP A 645 -31.11 -23.54 -14.31
CA ASP A 645 -30.92 -23.61 -15.75
C ASP A 645 -29.93 -24.71 -16.14
N GLN A 646 -30.18 -25.35 -17.29
CA GLN A 646 -29.24 -26.29 -17.90
C GLN A 646 -28.21 -25.56 -18.76
N VAL A 647 -26.93 -25.59 -18.32
CA VAL A 647 -25.80 -25.03 -19.07
C VAL A 647 -25.07 -26.15 -19.79
N ARG A 648 -24.92 -26.03 -21.10
CA ARG A 648 -24.21 -27.03 -21.92
C ARG A 648 -22.80 -26.52 -22.17
N LEU A 649 -21.82 -27.16 -21.52
CA LEU A 649 -20.40 -26.84 -21.69
C LEU A 649 -19.76 -27.77 -22.73
N ARG A 650 -18.91 -27.24 -23.60
CA ARG A 650 -18.08 -28.04 -24.50
C ARG A 650 -16.70 -28.22 -23.86
N LEU A 651 -16.36 -29.44 -23.50
CA LEU A 651 -15.12 -29.83 -22.85
C LEU A 651 -14.31 -30.75 -23.73
N THR A 652 -12.99 -30.67 -23.67
CA THR A 652 -12.12 -31.61 -24.39
C THR A 652 -12.16 -33.01 -23.74
N ASP A 653 -12.56 -34.03 -24.48
CA ASP A 653 -12.46 -35.43 -24.05
C ASP A 653 -10.99 -35.88 -24.16
N ALA A 654 -10.40 -36.27 -23.02
CA ALA A 654 -8.99 -36.66 -22.94
C ALA A 654 -8.63 -37.91 -23.76
N ARG A 655 -9.60 -38.76 -24.12
CA ARG A 655 -9.38 -39.97 -24.87
C ARG A 655 -9.35 -39.73 -26.38
N THR A 656 -10.15 -38.78 -26.83
CA THR A 656 -10.30 -38.50 -28.28
C THR A 656 -9.64 -37.22 -28.71
N GLY A 657 -9.35 -36.30 -27.75
CA GLY A 657 -8.85 -34.97 -28.04
C GLY A 657 -9.88 -34.02 -28.65
N GLN A 658 -11.14 -34.46 -28.78
CA GLN A 658 -12.21 -33.69 -29.39
C GLN A 658 -13.12 -33.04 -28.33
N LEU A 659 -13.82 -31.98 -28.74
CA LEU A 659 -14.81 -31.33 -27.91
C LEU A 659 -16.08 -32.17 -27.78
N ARG A 660 -16.52 -32.33 -26.55
CA ARG A 660 -17.77 -33.01 -26.22
C ARG A 660 -18.68 -32.08 -25.46
N THR A 661 -19.96 -31.98 -25.83
CA THR A 661 -20.97 -31.25 -25.14
C THR A 661 -21.46 -32.01 -23.90
N ILE A 662 -21.33 -31.45 -22.73
CA ILE A 662 -21.66 -32.01 -21.42
C ILE A 662 -22.68 -31.11 -20.75
N PRO A 663 -23.84 -31.65 -20.31
CA PRO A 663 -24.83 -30.83 -19.59
C PRO A 663 -24.44 -30.64 -18.13
N PHE A 664 -24.63 -29.44 -17.64
CA PHE A 664 -24.53 -29.04 -16.24
C PHE A 664 -25.80 -28.32 -15.80
N HIS A 665 -26.05 -28.25 -14.50
CA HIS A 665 -27.15 -27.47 -13.94
C HIS A 665 -26.62 -26.35 -13.02
N PHE A 666 -26.98 -25.14 -13.33
CA PHE A 666 -26.57 -23.96 -12.55
C PHE A 666 -27.17 -24.00 -11.14
N GLN A 667 -26.32 -24.01 -10.09
CA GLN A 667 -26.69 -24.16 -8.69
C GLN A 667 -26.48 -22.89 -7.85
N GLY A 668 -25.67 -21.95 -8.31
CA GLY A 668 -25.39 -20.72 -7.56
C GLY A 668 -24.25 -19.90 -8.13
N VAL A 669 -24.12 -18.67 -7.67
CA VAL A 669 -23.13 -17.71 -8.12
C VAL A 669 -21.91 -17.74 -7.19
N VAL A 670 -20.73 -17.79 -7.79
CA VAL A 670 -19.45 -17.60 -7.11
C VAL A 670 -18.82 -16.29 -7.59
N LYS A 671 -18.42 -15.42 -6.66
CA LYS A 671 -17.82 -14.12 -6.96
C LYS A 671 -16.31 -14.21 -7.07
N GLU A 672 -15.71 -14.99 -6.19
CA GLU A 672 -14.29 -15.19 -6.09
C GLU A 672 -13.98 -16.66 -5.78
N PHE A 673 -12.90 -17.19 -6.34
CA PHE A 673 -12.48 -18.55 -6.09
C PHE A 673 -10.95 -18.65 -6.08
N PRO A 674 -10.35 -19.46 -5.18
CA PRO A 674 -8.90 -19.60 -5.10
C PRO A 674 -8.27 -19.99 -6.44
N THR A 675 -7.23 -19.27 -6.84
CA THR A 675 -6.50 -19.42 -8.10
C THR A 675 -7.28 -19.09 -9.38
N ALA A 676 -8.55 -18.68 -9.27
CA ALA A 676 -9.35 -18.30 -10.44
C ALA A 676 -9.07 -16.85 -10.89
N PRO A 677 -9.27 -16.54 -12.19
CA PRO A 677 -9.31 -15.16 -12.65
C PRO A 677 -10.50 -14.42 -12.01
N LYS A 678 -10.46 -13.08 -12.05
CA LYS A 678 -11.52 -12.27 -11.43
C LYS A 678 -12.84 -12.30 -12.20
N ASP A 679 -12.78 -12.60 -13.50
CA ASP A 679 -13.89 -12.33 -14.40
C ASP A 679 -14.73 -13.61 -14.64
N SER A 680 -14.43 -14.35 -15.68
CA SER A 680 -15.26 -15.46 -16.16
C SER A 680 -14.66 -16.81 -15.80
N PHE A 681 -15.26 -17.50 -14.84
CA PHE A 681 -14.87 -18.85 -14.45
C PHE A 681 -16.05 -19.69 -13.95
N LEU A 682 -15.83 -20.99 -13.87
CA LEU A 682 -16.82 -22.00 -13.53
C LEU A 682 -16.26 -22.95 -12.45
N VAL A 683 -17.12 -23.40 -11.54
CA VAL A 683 -16.75 -24.41 -10.51
C VAL A 683 -17.73 -25.58 -10.56
N ALA A 684 -17.22 -26.79 -10.69
CA ALA A 684 -18.03 -27.99 -10.78
C ALA A 684 -17.44 -29.17 -9.98
N ASN A 685 -18.19 -30.26 -9.88
CA ASN A 685 -17.73 -31.44 -9.17
C ASN A 685 -16.66 -32.20 -10.00
N ALA A 686 -15.45 -32.36 -9.43
CA ALA A 686 -14.30 -33.00 -10.07
C ALA A 686 -14.60 -34.44 -10.54
N SER A 687 -15.39 -35.18 -9.78
CA SER A 687 -15.75 -36.56 -10.15
C SER A 687 -16.65 -36.63 -11.39
N TYR A 688 -17.53 -35.66 -11.59
CA TYR A 688 -18.37 -35.58 -12.77
C TYR A 688 -17.55 -35.20 -14.00
N ILE A 689 -16.68 -34.17 -13.88
CA ILE A 689 -15.75 -33.79 -14.94
C ILE A 689 -14.88 -34.97 -15.35
N ALA A 690 -14.27 -35.67 -14.37
CA ALA A 690 -13.40 -36.82 -14.66
C ALA A 690 -14.11 -37.96 -15.41
N ARG A 691 -15.34 -38.29 -15.00
CA ARG A 691 -16.14 -39.34 -15.69
C ARG A 691 -16.52 -38.94 -17.12
N THR A 692 -16.90 -37.69 -17.31
CA THR A 692 -17.40 -37.20 -18.61
C THR A 692 -16.30 -36.91 -19.61
N THR A 693 -15.12 -36.44 -19.15
CA THR A 693 -13.96 -36.12 -20.00
C THR A 693 -12.92 -37.22 -20.06
N GLY A 694 -13.03 -38.27 -19.24
CA GLY A 694 -12.08 -39.40 -19.23
C GLY A 694 -10.74 -39.08 -18.53
N SER A 695 -10.59 -37.97 -17.87
CA SER A 695 -9.36 -37.57 -17.14
C SER A 695 -9.68 -36.92 -15.82
N GLY A 696 -9.05 -37.42 -14.75
CA GLY A 696 -9.09 -36.85 -13.42
C GLY A 696 -7.81 -36.07 -13.02
N ALA A 697 -6.93 -35.77 -13.98
CA ALA A 697 -5.69 -35.07 -13.71
C ALA A 697 -5.96 -33.67 -13.11
N ALA A 698 -5.22 -33.32 -12.07
CA ALA A 698 -5.27 -32.01 -11.45
C ALA A 698 -4.37 -31.03 -12.22
N GLY A 699 -4.78 -29.77 -12.30
CA GLY A 699 -3.92 -28.66 -12.75
C GLY A 699 -3.18 -28.01 -11.59
N THR A 700 -3.73 -28.12 -10.39
CA THR A 700 -3.19 -27.51 -9.16
C THR A 700 -3.33 -28.47 -7.98
N LEU A 701 -2.34 -28.51 -7.10
CA LEU A 701 -2.41 -29.18 -5.80
C LEU A 701 -2.33 -28.12 -4.71
N LEU A 702 -3.32 -28.07 -3.84
CA LEU A 702 -3.40 -27.18 -2.70
C LEU A 702 -2.94 -27.93 -1.44
N ALA A 703 -1.84 -27.51 -0.83
CA ALA A 703 -1.28 -28.16 0.36
C ALA A 703 -1.52 -27.31 1.60
N ASP A 704 -2.13 -27.90 2.62
CA ASP A 704 -2.28 -27.32 3.95
C ASP A 704 -1.10 -27.76 4.84
N THR A 705 -0.40 -26.80 5.43
CA THR A 705 0.71 -27.01 6.38
C THR A 705 0.30 -26.69 7.82
N GLY A 706 -0.95 -26.24 8.01
CA GLY A 706 -1.42 -25.73 9.29
C GLY A 706 -0.86 -24.35 9.63
N GLY A 707 -0.47 -23.57 8.62
CA GLY A 707 0.02 -22.21 8.77
C GLY A 707 1.48 -22.09 9.23
N THR A 708 2.24 -23.19 9.25
CA THR A 708 3.65 -23.17 9.72
C THR A 708 4.60 -23.82 8.71
N GLY A 709 5.83 -23.30 8.60
CA GLY A 709 6.88 -23.90 7.77
C GLY A 709 6.63 -23.86 6.26
N GLN A 710 5.73 -23.00 5.77
CA GLN A 710 5.26 -22.96 4.37
C GLN A 710 6.41 -22.86 3.37
N ARG A 711 7.40 -21.97 3.58
CA ARG A 711 8.58 -21.84 2.70
C ARG A 711 9.40 -23.11 2.63
N GLN A 712 9.65 -23.75 3.79
CA GLN A 712 10.40 -24.99 3.85
C GLN A 712 9.66 -26.11 3.11
N VAL A 713 8.35 -26.22 3.29
CA VAL A 713 7.50 -27.19 2.59
C VAL A 713 7.50 -26.91 1.09
N ALA A 714 7.43 -25.65 0.65
CA ALA A 714 7.52 -25.29 -0.78
C ALA A 714 8.86 -25.72 -1.41
N ASP A 715 9.98 -25.49 -0.71
CA ASP A 715 11.31 -25.93 -1.18
C ASP A 715 11.42 -27.45 -1.28
N LEU A 716 10.86 -28.18 -0.33
CA LEU A 716 10.82 -29.63 -0.34
C LEU A 716 9.88 -30.16 -1.44
N ALA A 717 8.71 -29.56 -1.63
CA ALA A 717 7.77 -29.89 -2.68
C ALA A 717 8.39 -29.71 -4.08
N LYS A 718 9.12 -28.61 -4.30
CA LYS A 718 9.85 -28.36 -5.54
C LYS A 718 10.90 -29.43 -5.83
N LYS A 719 11.61 -29.91 -4.81
CA LYS A 719 12.55 -31.02 -4.93
C LYS A 719 11.87 -32.35 -5.23
N ALA A 720 10.72 -32.61 -4.59
CA ALA A 720 9.97 -33.87 -4.76
C ALA A 720 9.29 -34.00 -6.11
N LEU A 721 8.78 -32.89 -6.68
CA LEU A 721 8.00 -32.87 -7.92
C LEU A 721 8.83 -32.50 -9.17
N GLY A 722 10.04 -31.96 -8.96
CA GLY A 722 10.98 -31.62 -10.04
C GLY A 722 10.79 -30.20 -10.60
N PRO A 723 11.64 -29.80 -11.59
CA PRO A 723 11.73 -28.44 -12.06
C PRO A 723 10.54 -27.97 -12.91
N SER A 724 9.71 -28.89 -13.42
CA SER A 724 8.50 -28.56 -14.19
C SER A 724 7.34 -28.12 -13.32
N ALA A 725 7.39 -28.35 -12.00
CA ALA A 725 6.36 -27.92 -11.07
C ALA A 725 6.61 -26.47 -10.62
N HIS A 726 5.64 -25.61 -10.84
CA HIS A 726 5.65 -24.25 -10.28
C HIS A 726 5.09 -24.31 -8.85
N VAL A 727 5.95 -24.05 -7.88
CA VAL A 727 5.59 -24.11 -6.46
C VAL A 727 5.63 -22.71 -5.86
N THR A 728 4.51 -22.30 -5.26
CA THR A 728 4.36 -21.02 -4.56
C THR A 728 3.96 -21.26 -3.10
N ASP A 729 4.35 -20.36 -2.22
CA ASP A 729 3.96 -20.38 -0.81
C ASP A 729 3.21 -19.11 -0.42
N LEU A 730 2.31 -19.22 0.54
CA LEU A 730 1.46 -18.13 0.99
C LEU A 730 2.25 -16.91 1.51
N PRO A 731 3.34 -17.04 2.30
CA PRO A 731 4.17 -15.90 2.68
C PRO A 731 4.80 -15.14 1.50
N SER A 732 5.25 -15.87 0.48
CA SER A 732 5.80 -15.26 -0.74
C SER A 732 4.70 -14.56 -1.54
N SER A 733 3.52 -15.17 -1.66
CA SER A 733 2.35 -14.56 -2.29
C SER A 733 1.86 -13.33 -1.52
N GLN A 734 1.85 -13.37 -0.18
CA GLN A 734 1.55 -12.20 0.65
C GLN A 734 2.53 -11.05 0.43
N ALA A 735 3.81 -11.35 0.25
CA ALA A 735 4.81 -10.34 -0.04
C ALA A 735 4.60 -9.70 -1.42
N VAL A 736 4.20 -10.49 -2.41
CA VAL A 736 3.89 -10.02 -3.77
C VAL A 736 2.60 -9.22 -3.77
N VAL A 737 1.52 -9.74 -3.21
CA VAL A 737 0.20 -9.10 -3.12
C VAL A 737 0.28 -7.81 -2.31
N GLY A 738 0.96 -7.82 -1.16
CA GLY A 738 1.20 -6.62 -0.35
C GLY A 738 2.01 -5.54 -1.08
N SER A 739 2.66 -5.88 -2.19
CA SER A 739 3.43 -4.95 -3.02
C SER A 739 2.80 -4.69 -4.40
N SER A 740 1.76 -5.43 -4.81
CA SER A 740 1.30 -5.46 -6.20
C SER A 740 0.26 -4.40 -6.57
N LEU A 741 -0.63 -4.03 -5.66
CA LEU A 741 -1.75 -3.11 -5.98
C LEU A 741 -1.32 -1.66 -6.19
N THR A 742 -0.19 -1.25 -5.62
CA THR A 742 0.43 0.06 -5.82
C THR A 742 1.95 -0.03 -5.80
N ALA A 743 2.51 -1.23 -5.91
CA ALA A 743 3.95 -1.50 -5.72
C ALA A 743 4.55 -0.93 -4.42
N VAL A 744 3.72 -0.69 -3.41
CA VAL A 744 4.08 -0.01 -2.16
C VAL A 744 3.96 -0.96 -0.98
N ASP A 745 5.06 -1.22 -0.27
CA ASP A 745 5.02 -1.96 1.01
C ASP A 745 4.44 -1.10 2.15
N LEU A 746 3.11 -0.90 2.13
CA LEU A 746 2.41 -0.16 3.18
C LEU A 746 2.53 -0.84 4.55
N ALA A 747 2.70 -2.15 4.59
CA ALA A 747 2.90 -2.88 5.85
C ALA A 747 4.26 -2.58 6.48
N GLY A 748 5.30 -2.40 5.68
CA GLY A 748 6.63 -1.95 6.13
C GLY A 748 6.59 -0.53 6.68
N LEU A 749 5.99 0.40 5.94
CA LEU A 749 5.81 1.78 6.35
C LEU A 749 5.12 1.89 7.72
N THR A 750 3.93 1.29 7.82
CA THR A 750 3.11 1.39 9.03
C THR A 750 3.76 0.72 10.24
N ARG A 751 4.63 -0.30 10.07
CA ARG A 751 5.44 -0.86 11.17
C ARG A 751 6.37 0.17 11.77
N VAL A 752 7.04 0.97 10.94
CA VAL A 752 7.92 2.04 11.41
C VAL A 752 7.11 3.14 12.09
N GLU A 753 6.01 3.56 11.50
CA GLU A 753 5.10 4.55 12.09
C GLU A 753 4.55 4.08 13.45
N LEU A 754 4.20 2.81 13.60
CA LEU A 754 3.77 2.23 14.88
C LEU A 754 4.85 2.33 15.96
N GLY A 755 6.11 2.08 15.60
CA GLY A 755 7.25 2.26 16.49
C GLY A 755 7.40 3.73 16.92
N PHE A 756 7.37 4.65 15.96
CA PHE A 756 7.42 6.09 16.25
C PHE A 756 6.21 6.58 17.05
N ALA A 757 5.01 6.08 16.76
CA ALA A 757 3.79 6.40 17.50
C ALA A 757 3.89 6.00 18.98
N LEU A 758 4.45 4.83 19.29
CA LEU A 758 4.74 4.40 20.66
C LEU A 758 5.73 5.35 21.35
N VAL A 759 6.81 5.74 20.68
CA VAL A 759 7.81 6.67 21.21
C VAL A 759 7.20 8.04 21.46
N ILE A 760 6.42 8.56 20.52
CA ILE A 760 5.73 9.87 20.66
C ILE A 760 4.69 9.80 21.79
N GLY A 761 3.91 8.73 21.88
CA GLY A 761 2.94 8.51 22.95
C GLY A 761 3.58 8.45 24.33
N ALA A 762 4.68 7.70 24.45
CA ALA A 762 5.48 7.62 25.67
C ALA A 762 6.09 8.98 26.06
N ALA A 763 6.65 9.69 25.09
CA ALA A 763 7.23 11.02 25.30
C ALA A 763 6.16 12.06 25.67
N ALA A 764 5.00 12.06 25.01
CA ALA A 764 3.89 12.93 25.33
C ALA A 764 3.40 12.73 26.76
N GLY A 765 3.22 11.47 27.18
CA GLY A 765 2.82 11.13 28.55
C GLY A 765 3.85 11.55 29.60
N GLY A 766 5.09 11.07 29.46
CA GLY A 766 6.15 11.30 30.46
C GLY A 766 6.59 12.75 30.56
N LEU A 767 6.80 13.39 29.43
CA LEU A 767 7.33 14.73 29.35
C LEU A 767 6.35 15.79 29.87
N VAL A 768 5.08 15.61 29.53
CA VAL A 768 3.99 16.49 29.94
C VAL A 768 3.86 16.55 31.45
N LEU A 769 3.96 15.42 32.16
CA LEU A 769 3.93 15.38 33.62
C LEU A 769 5.19 15.98 34.25
N ALA A 770 6.37 15.68 33.69
CA ALA A 770 7.63 16.23 34.17
C ALA A 770 7.64 17.78 34.10
N LEU A 771 7.03 18.33 33.05
CA LEU A 771 6.92 19.77 32.84
C LEU A 771 5.92 20.45 33.81
N GLY A 772 4.74 19.84 34.02
CA GLY A 772 3.71 20.33 34.94
C GLY A 772 4.24 20.43 36.37
N LEU A 773 5.14 19.53 36.74
CA LEU A 773 5.74 19.50 38.08
C LEU A 773 6.86 20.52 38.30
N ALA A 774 7.64 20.81 37.24
CA ALA A 774 8.64 21.87 37.33
C ALA A 774 7.99 23.22 37.64
N GLU A 775 6.78 23.49 37.16
CA GLU A 775 6.00 24.68 37.46
C GLU A 775 5.39 24.68 38.87
N ARG A 776 5.21 23.50 39.51
CA ARG A 776 4.53 23.32 40.80
C ARG A 776 5.46 23.18 41.99
N ARG A 777 6.77 23.13 41.82
CA ARG A 777 7.74 22.94 42.90
C ARG A 777 7.50 23.90 44.07
N ARG A 778 7.21 25.17 43.77
CA ARG A 778 6.90 26.17 44.81
C ARG A 778 5.60 25.88 45.58
N THR A 779 4.54 25.52 44.86
CA THR A 779 3.23 25.22 45.49
C THR A 779 3.33 23.98 46.37
N LEU A 780 4.07 22.95 45.92
CA LEU A 780 4.31 21.73 46.69
C LEU A 780 5.22 22.01 47.91
N ALA A 781 6.25 22.86 47.76
CA ALA A 781 7.11 23.28 48.85
C ALA A 781 6.32 24.08 49.92
N LEU A 782 5.49 25.04 49.51
CA LEU A 782 4.61 25.76 50.42
C LEU A 782 3.62 24.85 51.14
N ALA A 783 3.03 23.89 50.44
CA ALA A 783 2.11 22.90 51.04
C ALA A 783 2.84 22.00 52.06
N SER A 784 4.10 21.64 51.81
CA SER A 784 4.90 20.84 52.76
C SER A 784 5.25 21.66 54.02
N VAL A 785 5.55 22.94 53.88
CA VAL A 785 5.78 23.86 55.05
C VAL A 785 4.53 24.03 55.88
N LEU A 786 3.35 24.04 55.25
CA LEU A 786 2.04 24.08 55.92
C LEU A 786 1.61 22.72 56.51
N GLY A 787 2.48 21.72 56.54
CA GLY A 787 2.23 20.45 57.23
C GLY A 787 1.56 19.35 56.36
N ALA A 788 1.52 19.50 55.03
CA ALA A 788 1.00 18.46 54.14
C ALA A 788 1.89 17.22 54.18
N ARG A 789 1.32 16.05 54.44
CA ARG A 789 2.01 14.77 54.47
C ARG A 789 2.47 14.35 53.07
N GLY A 790 3.61 13.64 52.93
CA GLY A 790 4.15 13.21 51.67
C GLY A 790 3.18 12.35 50.80
N ARG A 791 2.26 11.60 51.41
CA ARG A 791 1.16 10.92 50.74
C ARG A 791 0.15 11.90 50.12
N GLN A 792 -0.12 13.01 50.74
CA GLN A 792 -1.05 14.04 50.25
C GLN A 792 -0.44 14.80 49.08
N LEU A 793 0.87 15.12 49.13
CA LEU A 793 1.61 15.74 48.02
C LEU A 793 1.69 14.83 46.80
N SER A 794 1.93 13.52 47.01
CA SER A 794 1.89 12.57 45.93
C SER A 794 0.50 12.44 45.32
N GLY A 795 -0.58 12.57 46.09
CA GLY A 795 -1.97 12.56 45.60
C GLY A 795 -2.25 13.65 44.55
N PHE A 796 -1.61 14.84 44.67
CA PHE A 796 -1.72 15.88 43.62
C PHE A 796 -1.15 15.43 42.28
N VAL A 797 0.02 14.78 42.30
CA VAL A 797 0.73 14.33 41.12
C VAL A 797 -0.03 13.19 40.44
N TRP A 798 -0.47 12.21 41.22
CA TRP A 798 -1.21 11.04 40.72
C TRP A 798 -2.58 11.40 40.15
N SER A 799 -3.28 12.37 40.80
CA SER A 799 -4.58 12.84 40.29
C SER A 799 -4.45 13.52 38.92
N GLU A 800 -3.39 14.31 38.73
CA GLU A 800 -3.13 14.94 37.43
C GLU A 800 -2.75 13.88 36.37
N ALA A 801 -1.85 12.95 36.72
CA ALA A 801 -1.45 11.87 35.85
C ALA A 801 -2.67 11.03 35.40
N ALA A 802 -3.55 10.68 36.33
CA ALA A 802 -4.77 9.96 36.06
C ALA A 802 -5.72 10.73 35.13
N LEU A 803 -5.89 12.05 35.39
CA LEU A 803 -6.73 12.90 34.52
C LEU A 803 -6.19 12.96 33.08
N VAL A 804 -4.88 13.17 32.94
CA VAL A 804 -4.22 13.24 31.62
C VAL A 804 -4.33 11.89 30.90
N ALA A 805 -4.07 10.77 31.62
CA ALA A 805 -4.17 9.44 31.06
C ALA A 805 -5.59 9.12 30.56
N VAL A 806 -6.59 9.32 31.44
CA VAL A 806 -7.98 8.96 31.11
C VAL A 806 -8.56 9.91 30.05
N ALA A 807 -8.46 11.22 30.24
CA ALA A 807 -9.05 12.17 29.30
C ALA A 807 -8.30 12.19 27.95
N GLY A 808 -6.95 12.13 27.98
CA GLY A 808 -6.14 12.07 26.77
C GLY A 808 -6.30 10.75 26.02
N GLY A 809 -6.27 9.63 26.76
CA GLY A 809 -6.47 8.30 26.16
C GLY A 809 -7.87 8.13 25.56
N ALA A 810 -8.94 8.54 26.29
CA ALA A 810 -10.30 8.44 25.78
C ALA A 810 -10.53 9.33 24.54
N ALA A 811 -10.11 10.60 24.59
CA ALA A 811 -10.21 11.50 23.44
C ALA A 811 -9.38 10.99 22.27
N GLY A 812 -8.17 10.48 22.52
CA GLY A 812 -7.31 9.90 21.51
C GLY A 812 -7.90 8.63 20.87
N ALA A 813 -8.50 7.75 21.67
CA ALA A 813 -9.16 6.55 21.17
C ALA A 813 -10.35 6.88 20.26
N VAL A 814 -11.21 7.82 20.66
CA VAL A 814 -12.37 8.26 19.87
C VAL A 814 -11.90 8.92 18.55
N MET A 815 -10.94 9.84 18.62
CA MET A 815 -10.39 10.51 17.44
C MET A 815 -9.68 9.50 16.51
N GLY A 816 -8.88 8.61 17.09
CA GLY A 816 -8.14 7.59 16.33
C GLY A 816 -9.06 6.60 15.64
N TRP A 817 -10.14 6.18 16.30
CA TRP A 817 -11.16 5.35 15.70
C TRP A 817 -11.86 6.04 14.52
N ALA A 818 -12.30 7.30 14.70
CA ALA A 818 -12.92 8.08 13.62
C ALA A 818 -11.96 8.29 12.44
N LEU A 819 -10.68 8.59 12.73
CA LEU A 819 -9.63 8.69 11.71
C LEU A 819 -9.42 7.38 10.97
N SER A 820 -9.42 6.24 11.67
CA SER A 820 -9.26 4.91 11.05
C SER A 820 -10.36 4.64 10.03
N GLN A 821 -11.61 4.90 10.40
CA GLN A 821 -12.76 4.73 9.49
C GLN A 821 -12.62 5.60 8.24
N MET A 822 -12.19 6.85 8.42
CA MET A 822 -11.93 7.75 7.30
C MET A 822 -10.77 7.28 6.43
N LEU A 823 -9.64 6.88 7.04
CA LEU A 823 -8.45 6.44 6.31
C LEU A 823 -8.74 5.21 5.47
N VAL A 824 -9.38 4.19 6.06
CA VAL A 824 -9.74 2.96 5.33
C VAL A 824 -10.69 3.29 4.16
N LYS A 825 -11.63 4.21 4.35
CA LYS A 825 -12.58 4.62 3.30
C LYS A 825 -11.89 5.46 2.22
N VAL A 826 -11.04 6.43 2.59
CA VAL A 826 -10.27 7.27 1.66
C VAL A 826 -9.28 6.44 0.84
N LEU A 827 -8.70 5.43 1.45
CA LEU A 827 -7.73 4.54 0.83
C LEU A 827 -8.36 3.22 0.35
N SER A 828 -9.68 3.19 0.13
CA SER A 828 -10.38 1.96 -0.31
C SER A 828 -9.81 1.39 -1.61
N GLY A 829 -9.30 2.23 -2.54
CA GLY A 829 -8.63 1.79 -3.75
C GLY A 829 -7.28 1.08 -3.53
N VAL A 830 -6.75 1.08 -2.31
CA VAL A 830 -5.55 0.31 -1.93
C VAL A 830 -5.91 -1.12 -1.52
N PHE A 831 -7.19 -1.38 -1.25
CA PHE A 831 -7.69 -2.68 -0.84
C PHE A 831 -8.41 -3.38 -2.00
N ASP A 832 -8.02 -4.59 -2.28
CA ASP A 832 -8.70 -5.43 -3.26
C ASP A 832 -8.83 -6.87 -2.70
N PRO A 833 -10.04 -7.32 -2.38
CA PRO A 833 -11.31 -6.57 -2.30
C PRO A 833 -11.35 -5.56 -1.14
N PRO A 834 -12.26 -4.56 -1.18
CA PRO A 834 -12.43 -3.60 -0.07
C PRO A 834 -12.84 -4.32 1.22
N PRO A 835 -12.31 -3.92 2.40
CA PRO A 835 -12.67 -4.57 3.65
C PRO A 835 -14.08 -4.22 4.11
N ASP A 836 -14.88 -5.22 4.47
CA ASP A 836 -16.21 -5.03 5.05
C ASP A 836 -16.15 -4.39 6.44
N GLN A 837 -15.11 -4.69 7.21
CA GLN A 837 -14.91 -4.22 8.58
C GLN A 837 -13.44 -3.90 8.84
N VAL A 838 -13.20 -2.91 9.72
CA VAL A 838 -11.86 -2.57 10.18
C VAL A 838 -11.35 -3.56 11.21
N ALA A 839 -10.13 -4.03 11.03
CA ALA A 839 -9.46 -4.92 11.96
C ALA A 839 -8.84 -4.16 13.14
N VAL A 840 -9.23 -4.50 14.35
CA VAL A 840 -8.73 -3.84 15.57
C VAL A 840 -7.53 -4.59 16.14
N PRO A 841 -6.33 -3.99 16.19
CA PRO A 841 -5.13 -4.63 16.72
C PRO A 841 -5.08 -4.56 18.25
N TRP A 842 -5.87 -5.36 18.95
CA TRP A 842 -6.00 -5.30 20.41
C TRP A 842 -4.67 -5.41 21.15
N ALA A 843 -3.77 -6.30 20.72
CA ALA A 843 -2.45 -6.47 21.34
C ALA A 843 -1.63 -5.17 21.28
N TYR A 844 -1.64 -4.48 20.13
CA TYR A 844 -0.97 -3.19 19.98
C TYR A 844 -1.62 -2.08 20.82
N LEU A 845 -2.94 -2.01 20.84
CA LEU A 845 -3.66 -1.00 21.63
C LEU A 845 -3.44 -1.19 23.13
N VAL A 846 -3.41 -2.43 23.62
CA VAL A 846 -3.06 -2.74 25.02
C VAL A 846 -1.60 -2.37 25.31
N ALA A 847 -0.67 -2.68 24.39
CA ALA A 847 0.73 -2.28 24.52
C ALA A 847 0.88 -0.74 24.54
N LEU A 848 0.19 -0.02 23.66
CA LEU A 848 0.17 1.43 23.64
C LEU A 848 -0.36 2.02 24.96
N ALA A 849 -1.49 1.52 25.45
CA ALA A 849 -2.07 1.93 26.72
C ALA A 849 -1.12 1.61 27.89
N GLY A 850 -0.53 0.43 27.89
CA GLY A 850 0.44 0.00 28.92
C GLY A 850 1.71 0.86 28.93
N VAL A 851 2.33 1.10 27.77
CA VAL A 851 3.52 1.96 27.65
C VAL A 851 3.20 3.40 28.06
N THR A 852 2.07 3.95 27.63
CA THR A 852 1.63 5.29 27.98
C THR A 852 1.36 5.39 29.49
N ALA A 853 0.67 4.44 30.08
CA ALA A 853 0.40 4.38 31.50
C ALA A 853 1.70 4.22 32.33
N ALA A 854 2.61 3.36 31.90
CA ALA A 854 3.92 3.13 32.56
C ALA A 854 4.78 4.40 32.53
N THR A 855 4.86 5.11 31.41
CA THR A 855 5.63 6.34 31.28
C THR A 855 5.03 7.48 32.13
N LEU A 856 3.70 7.60 32.15
CA LEU A 856 2.98 8.52 33.04
C LEU A 856 3.22 8.16 34.52
N ALA A 857 3.14 6.90 34.87
CA ALA A 857 3.38 6.42 36.25
C ALA A 857 4.83 6.63 36.68
N ALA A 858 5.81 6.36 35.80
CA ALA A 858 7.23 6.60 36.06
C ALA A 858 7.51 8.09 36.28
N ALA A 859 6.96 8.96 35.43
CA ALA A 859 7.07 10.41 35.56
C ALA A 859 6.40 10.91 36.85
N ALA A 860 5.20 10.40 37.18
CA ALA A 860 4.48 10.71 38.40
C ALA A 860 5.27 10.26 39.67
N TRP A 861 5.83 9.05 39.63
CA TRP A 861 6.63 8.49 40.74
C TRP A 861 7.92 9.28 40.97
N ALA A 862 8.69 9.55 39.89
CA ALA A 862 9.92 10.33 39.96
C ALA A 862 9.63 11.73 40.56
N SER A 863 8.53 12.30 40.15
CA SER A 863 8.06 13.62 40.61
C SER A 863 7.57 13.64 42.05
N ALA A 864 6.82 12.60 42.44
CA ALA A 864 6.40 12.44 43.84
C ALA A 864 7.60 12.19 44.76
N ARG A 865 8.63 11.47 44.31
CA ARG A 865 9.88 11.27 45.06
C ARG A 865 10.66 12.56 45.25
N HIS A 866 10.73 13.42 44.23
CA HIS A 866 11.35 14.74 44.34
C HIS A 866 10.55 15.66 45.26
N ALA A 867 9.21 15.63 45.23
CA ALA A 867 8.36 16.44 46.12
C ALA A 867 8.48 16.07 47.60
N ARG A 868 9.00 14.87 47.93
CA ARG A 868 9.21 14.42 49.33
C ARG A 868 10.56 14.83 49.90
N ARG A 869 11.50 15.40 49.11
CA ARG A 869 12.80 15.89 49.62
C ARG A 869 12.61 17.19 50.35
N PRO A 870 13.33 17.44 51.46
CA PRO A 870 13.16 18.66 52.25
C PRO A 870 13.50 19.91 51.43
N PRO A 871 12.68 21.00 51.52
CA PRO A 871 12.74 22.15 50.63
C PRO A 871 13.83 23.20 50.97
N LEU A 872 14.81 22.84 51.80
CA LEU A 872 15.83 23.78 52.35
C LEU A 872 16.65 24.52 51.28
N THR A 873 16.90 23.90 50.15
CA THR A 873 17.65 24.52 49.05
C THR A 873 16.76 25.43 48.17
N GLU A 874 15.46 25.15 48.06
CA GLU A 874 14.52 25.97 47.27
C GLU A 874 13.98 27.18 48.02
N LEU A 875 13.98 27.12 49.35
CA LEU A 875 13.64 28.28 50.20
C LEU A 875 14.77 29.32 50.30
N ARG A 876 16.03 28.94 50.06
CA ARG A 876 17.17 29.87 49.95
C ARG A 876 17.22 30.64 48.64
N GLU A 877 16.51 30.20 47.61
CA GLU A 877 16.40 30.91 46.32
C GLU A 877 15.15 31.81 46.21
N LEU A 878 14.37 31.94 47.31
CA LEU A 878 13.29 32.91 47.48
C LEU A 878 13.83 34.24 47.94
#